data_9339ca460c3ce4348ac622537e43d887
#
_entry.id   9339ca460c3ce4348ac622537e43d887
#
_cell.length_a   1.000
_cell.length_b   1.000
_cell.length_c   1.000
_cell.angle_alpha   90.00
_cell.angle_beta   90.00
_cell.angle_gamma   90.00
#
_symmetry.space_group_name_H-M   'P 1'
#
loop_
_entity.id
_entity.type
_entity.pdbx_description
1 polymer ?
#
loop_
_entity_poly.entity_id
_entity_poly.type
_entity_poly.pdbx_seq_one_letter_code
_entity_poly.pdbx_strand_id
1 'polypeptide(L)'
;MGIGLTAVRGWIPAGGGLRDEDWAGRHRLLTTLLAGCVVALTAFGALQGGLGRSWLVSVILILPCVVAAAVLPPRRLPSTFVALGFTIACGGFVAMTHGLTESHFAFFVAVPALALYRDWTPFGMFLVSTTLHHAVFGTLVSDRTYDHHSAMVHPWLWALLHGVAVLLAAAFQVIAWRLTEAEESRAQDNLDASQAQLSVAFDETPVPMAMIAPDGVLLRTNSAYRNWLGLPDELPAGYTVRDLPLKPVDDNGGPLFDDLVQRADPVTLTRRYRRGTDGALIWVEIHSTGLRDRWGKLRLIFVHCRDVTRDREHEAALRRQVRQDPLTGLLSRQAFEQDLAALLGEDPAPVCVLFLDVDRFKSINDGSGHATGDTVLRALAARLQQCVPPESLLARLGGDEFVVAVRAPIADGVRVGAAVLAALAEPLPVPGGSVRLGASVGLAVAHGADQAAQVVLDADTAMYAAKRAGGHRLKIFSDQMRVTVQQHLVAESRLRAALDGDRETNLPVWFQPIVSATTGHILGAEALVRLRTPEGEILAPGHFIGAAEETGLVVPLGEHVLAAALRHLTRWDRELGYVSVNVSPRQLAETGFVPLLTGLLARAPGIDPARLVLEITETAQLVTSTDLHERLRAIKALGVRIALDDFGTGYSSLTWLQSVPADVVKLDRTFVAGLATDARKASIISAVLWLARSLNMTVVAEGVEEQDDWNALRAADCQAIQGYLFSRPLPPAEFDALLRGDARQAA
;
A
#
# COMPACT_ATOMS: atom_id res chain seq x y z
N MET A 1 -42.43 51.61 39.77
CA MET A 1 -42.67 50.84 41.02
C MET A 1 -43.49 49.57 40.72
N GLY A 2 -43.10 48.75 39.79
CA GLY A 2 -43.83 47.53 39.35
C GLY A 2 -43.02 46.23 39.44
N ILE A 3 -41.89 46.24 40.15
CA ILE A 3 -40.94 45.06 40.18
C ILE A 3 -41.25 44.15 41.40
N GLY A 4 -42.23 44.47 42.23
CA GLY A 4 -42.33 43.88 43.57
C GLY A 4 -43.00 42.50 43.66
N LEU A 5 -44.12 42.23 43.01
CA LEU A 5 -45.00 41.12 43.41
C LEU A 5 -44.68 39.79 42.62
N THR A 6 -44.30 39.87 41.43
CA THR A 6 -43.95 38.64 40.62
C THR A 6 -42.59 38.08 40.98
N ALA A 7 -41.61 38.93 41.30
CA ALA A 7 -40.27 38.49 41.74
C ALA A 7 -40.32 37.84 43.13
N VAL A 8 -41.11 38.39 44.04
CA VAL A 8 -41.32 37.85 45.43
C VAL A 8 -42.04 36.50 45.40
N ARG A 9 -43.00 36.32 44.48
CA ARG A 9 -43.75 35.08 44.37
C ARG A 9 -42.86 33.92 43.85
N GLY A 10 -41.83 34.20 43.04
CA GLY A 10 -40.84 33.22 42.59
C GLY A 10 -39.81 32.87 43.68
N TRP A 11 -39.68 33.64 44.72
CA TRP A 11 -38.75 33.44 45.84
C TRP A 11 -39.33 32.62 46.99
N ILE A 12 -40.64 32.48 47.06
CA ILE A 12 -41.33 31.72 48.10
C ILE A 12 -41.28 30.24 47.73
N PRO A 13 -40.81 29.30 48.63
CA PRO A 13 -40.86 27.89 48.40
C PRO A 13 -42.27 27.41 48.02
N ALA A 14 -42.38 26.49 47.07
CA ALA A 14 -43.67 25.99 46.61
C ALA A 14 -44.45 25.28 47.74
N GLY A 15 -43.76 24.55 48.58
CA GLY A 15 -44.31 23.80 49.71
C GLY A 15 -45.06 22.51 49.30
N GLY A 16 -45.06 21.54 50.17
CA GLY A 16 -45.81 20.28 49.98
C GLY A 16 -45.19 19.31 49.03
N GLY A 17 -43.95 19.56 48.45
CA GLY A 17 -43.27 18.77 47.44
C GLY A 17 -42.58 17.48 47.94
N LEU A 18 -42.70 17.12 49.22
CA LEU A 18 -42.10 15.86 49.72
C LEU A 18 -42.87 14.64 49.25
N ARG A 19 -42.12 13.59 48.86
CA ARG A 19 -42.69 12.26 48.57
C ARG A 19 -43.33 11.69 49.84
N ASP A 20 -44.28 10.77 49.70
CA ASP A 20 -45.00 10.17 50.81
C ASP A 20 -44.10 9.50 51.84
N GLU A 21 -43.10 8.80 51.38
CA GLU A 21 -42.12 8.11 52.23
C GLU A 21 -41.25 9.10 53.04
N ASP A 22 -40.75 10.16 52.37
CA ASP A 22 -39.95 11.21 53.02
C ASP A 22 -40.76 11.99 54.04
N TRP A 23 -42.02 12.33 53.70
CA TRP A 23 -42.95 13.00 54.63
C TRP A 23 -43.23 12.10 55.85
N ALA A 24 -43.53 10.81 55.63
CA ALA A 24 -43.82 9.87 56.71
C ALA A 24 -42.62 9.68 57.66
N GLY A 25 -41.41 9.66 57.14
CA GLY A 25 -40.19 9.63 57.93
C GLY A 25 -40.03 10.86 58.83
N ARG A 26 -40.21 12.07 58.27
CA ARG A 26 -40.09 13.32 58.97
C ARG A 26 -41.23 13.49 59.95
N HIS A 27 -42.41 13.09 59.58
CA HIS A 27 -43.61 13.17 60.50
C HIS A 27 -43.43 12.28 61.76
N ARG A 28 -42.96 11.05 61.59
CA ARG A 28 -42.62 10.16 62.71
C ARG A 28 -41.60 10.79 63.67
N LEU A 29 -40.50 11.35 63.07
CA LEU A 29 -39.48 12.03 63.84
C LEU A 29 -40.07 13.17 64.71
N LEU A 30 -40.82 14.07 64.05
CA LEU A 30 -41.40 15.25 64.75
C LEU A 30 -42.46 14.87 65.76
N THR A 31 -43.31 13.89 65.53
CA THR A 31 -44.26 13.34 66.45
C THR A 31 -43.57 12.70 67.65
N THR A 32 -42.47 11.99 67.43
CA THR A 32 -41.65 11.42 68.52
C THR A 32 -40.98 12.49 69.33
N LEU A 33 -40.45 13.55 68.67
CA LEU A 33 -39.89 14.71 69.37
C LEU A 33 -40.96 15.42 70.25
N LEU A 34 -42.18 15.61 69.70
CA LEU A 34 -43.29 16.19 70.46
C LEU A 34 -43.69 15.33 71.68
N ALA A 35 -43.73 14.00 71.50
CA ALA A 35 -43.94 13.08 72.61
C ALA A 35 -42.81 13.18 73.68
N GLY A 36 -41.54 13.32 73.18
CA GLY A 36 -40.38 13.59 74.01
C GLY A 36 -40.50 14.88 74.86
N CYS A 37 -41.16 15.95 74.34
CA CYS A 37 -41.43 17.16 75.04
C CYS A 37 -42.34 16.90 76.25
N VAL A 38 -43.30 16.01 76.13
CA VAL A 38 -44.14 15.62 77.29
C VAL A 38 -43.30 15.00 78.41
N VAL A 39 -42.40 14.13 78.07
CA VAL A 39 -41.48 13.49 79.01
C VAL A 39 -40.56 14.54 79.67
N ALA A 40 -39.98 15.40 78.83
CA ALA A 40 -39.08 16.47 79.29
C ALA A 40 -39.76 17.48 80.26
N LEU A 41 -40.97 17.93 79.91
CA LEU A 41 -41.75 18.80 80.80
C LEU A 41 -42.12 18.10 82.10
N THR A 42 -42.42 16.80 82.06
CA THR A 42 -42.73 16.03 83.27
C THR A 42 -41.49 15.86 84.15
N ALA A 43 -40.36 15.52 83.59
CA ALA A 43 -39.13 15.45 84.34
C ALA A 43 -38.70 16.78 84.94
N PHE A 44 -38.84 17.86 84.16
CA PHE A 44 -38.51 19.20 84.61
C PHE A 44 -39.46 19.64 85.81
N GLY A 45 -40.73 19.39 85.71
CA GLY A 45 -41.67 19.67 86.75
C GLY A 45 -41.40 18.85 88.03
N ALA A 46 -41.01 17.60 87.92
CA ALA A 46 -40.60 16.77 89.04
C ALA A 46 -39.33 17.29 89.74
N LEU A 47 -38.37 17.79 89.00
CA LEU A 47 -37.13 18.39 89.53
C LEU A 47 -37.37 19.72 90.28
N GLN A 48 -38.41 20.45 89.95
CA GLN A 48 -38.75 21.69 90.59
C GLN A 48 -39.56 21.50 91.91
N GLY A 49 -39.71 20.30 92.40
CA GLY A 49 -40.33 20.05 93.69
C GLY A 49 -41.84 19.72 93.65
N GLY A 50 -42.39 19.47 92.47
CA GLY A 50 -43.74 18.98 92.28
C GLY A 50 -44.39 19.30 90.95
N LEU A 51 -45.34 18.46 90.50
CA LEU A 51 -46.08 18.65 89.26
C LEU A 51 -47.17 19.71 89.45
N GLY A 52 -46.82 20.98 89.22
CA GLY A 52 -47.71 22.13 89.40
C GLY A 52 -48.82 22.19 88.33
N ARG A 53 -49.75 23.19 88.57
CA ARG A 53 -50.92 23.41 87.71
C ARG A 53 -50.54 23.70 86.23
N SER A 54 -49.42 24.42 85.98
CA SER A 54 -48.93 24.74 84.63
C SER A 54 -48.48 23.49 83.89
N TRP A 55 -47.79 22.53 84.54
CA TRP A 55 -47.46 21.24 83.99
C TRP A 55 -48.69 20.44 83.57
N LEU A 56 -49.68 20.32 84.49
CA LEU A 56 -50.89 19.53 84.24
C LEU A 56 -51.67 20.04 83.05
N VAL A 57 -51.85 21.37 82.93
CA VAL A 57 -52.51 21.98 81.76
C VAL A 57 -51.74 21.75 80.50
N SER A 58 -50.42 21.89 80.52
CA SER A 58 -49.58 21.68 79.29
C SER A 58 -49.65 20.25 78.81
N VAL A 59 -49.51 19.27 79.70
CA VAL A 59 -49.54 17.85 79.32
C VAL A 59 -50.91 17.42 78.78
N ILE A 60 -52.02 17.89 79.44
CA ILE A 60 -53.41 17.64 79.03
C ILE A 60 -53.65 18.18 77.59
N LEU A 61 -53.07 19.32 77.24
CA LEU A 61 -53.27 19.95 75.94
C LEU A 61 -52.32 19.35 74.84
N ILE A 62 -51.10 18.91 75.21
CA ILE A 62 -50.12 18.29 74.21
C ILE A 62 -50.55 16.89 73.89
N LEU A 63 -51.04 16.09 74.85
CA LEU A 63 -51.34 14.68 74.62
C LEU A 63 -52.34 14.43 73.47
N PRO A 64 -53.48 15.19 73.39
CA PRO A 64 -54.37 15.10 72.22
C PRO A 64 -53.70 15.45 70.89
N CYS A 65 -52.74 16.39 70.89
CA CYS A 65 -51.99 16.76 69.70
C CYS A 65 -51.11 15.62 69.26
N VAL A 66 -50.43 14.91 70.16
CA VAL A 66 -49.62 13.73 69.86
C VAL A 66 -50.47 12.60 69.29
N VAL A 67 -51.63 12.33 69.93
CA VAL A 67 -52.58 11.29 69.49
C VAL A 67 -53.15 11.66 68.11
N ALA A 68 -53.62 12.90 67.94
CA ALA A 68 -54.12 13.36 66.63
C ALA A 68 -53.06 13.29 65.55
N ALA A 69 -51.84 13.65 65.88
CA ALA A 69 -50.71 13.50 64.96
C ALA A 69 -50.47 12.03 64.53
N ALA A 70 -50.63 11.09 65.45
CA ALA A 70 -50.36 9.67 65.18
C ALA A 70 -51.51 8.96 64.44
N VAL A 71 -52.79 9.45 64.58
CA VAL A 71 -53.97 8.69 64.09
C VAL A 71 -54.66 9.34 62.88
N LEU A 72 -54.56 10.65 62.70
CA LEU A 72 -55.30 11.31 61.61
C LEU A 72 -54.71 11.18 60.27
N PRO A 73 -55.48 10.85 59.23
CA PRO A 73 -55.12 11.06 57.78
C PRO A 73 -55.64 12.43 57.34
N PRO A 74 -55.25 12.98 56.23
CA PRO A 74 -54.03 12.96 55.45
C PRO A 74 -52.99 13.99 55.95
N ARG A 75 -51.83 14.15 55.28
CA ARG A 75 -50.63 14.91 55.63
C ARG A 75 -50.82 16.26 56.39
N ARG A 76 -51.80 17.11 56.03
CA ARG A 76 -51.95 18.48 56.57
C ARG A 76 -52.51 18.50 58.00
N LEU A 77 -53.50 17.69 58.32
CA LEU A 77 -54.11 17.67 59.66
C LEU A 77 -53.12 17.18 60.72
N PRO A 78 -52.50 16.01 60.62
CA PRO A 78 -51.57 15.53 61.64
C PRO A 78 -50.37 16.46 61.80
N SER A 79 -49.79 17.03 60.72
CA SER A 79 -48.68 17.98 60.80
C SER A 79 -49.08 19.28 61.47
N THR A 80 -50.33 19.75 61.31
CA THR A 80 -50.89 20.92 62.03
C THR A 80 -50.98 20.65 63.51
N PHE A 81 -51.43 19.48 63.96
CA PHE A 81 -51.47 19.09 65.38
C PHE A 81 -50.03 18.96 65.95
N VAL A 82 -49.04 18.54 65.18
CA VAL A 82 -47.64 18.60 65.63
C VAL A 82 -47.22 20.06 65.90
N ALA A 83 -47.53 20.95 64.96
CA ALA A 83 -47.20 22.37 65.11
C ALA A 83 -47.85 23.00 66.31
N LEU A 84 -49.16 22.77 66.51
CA LEU A 84 -49.90 23.22 67.68
C LEU A 84 -49.31 22.61 68.95
N GLY A 85 -49.01 21.33 68.97
CA GLY A 85 -48.38 20.64 70.08
C GLY A 85 -47.04 21.25 70.50
N PHE A 86 -46.19 21.60 69.54
CA PHE A 86 -44.92 22.29 69.81
C PHE A 86 -45.17 23.71 70.41
N THR A 87 -46.15 24.43 69.88
CA THR A 87 -46.51 25.74 70.47
C THR A 87 -46.92 25.60 71.93
N ILE A 88 -47.78 24.62 72.25
CA ILE A 88 -48.23 24.35 73.60
C ILE A 88 -47.06 23.88 74.51
N ALA A 89 -46.17 23.06 73.98
CA ALA A 89 -45.01 22.60 74.74
C ALA A 89 -44.06 23.76 75.10
N CYS A 90 -43.77 24.64 74.14
CA CYS A 90 -42.94 25.81 74.34
C CYS A 90 -43.61 26.76 75.35
N GLY A 91 -44.90 27.07 75.17
CA GLY A 91 -45.66 27.91 76.10
C GLY A 91 -45.77 27.31 77.52
N GLY A 92 -45.97 26.01 77.62
CA GLY A 92 -45.93 25.27 78.88
C GLY A 92 -44.59 25.35 79.60
N PHE A 93 -43.51 25.26 78.87
CA PHE A 93 -42.15 25.41 79.40
C PHE A 93 -41.93 26.84 79.97
N VAL A 94 -42.34 27.86 79.23
CA VAL A 94 -42.31 29.26 79.70
C VAL A 94 -43.14 29.44 80.96
N ALA A 95 -44.35 28.91 81.04
CA ALA A 95 -45.20 29.00 82.18
C ALA A 95 -44.64 28.26 83.43
N MET A 96 -43.97 27.14 83.27
CA MET A 96 -43.33 26.37 84.34
C MET A 96 -42.09 27.05 84.92
N THR A 97 -41.40 27.84 84.09
CA THR A 97 -40.21 28.62 84.50
C THR A 97 -40.53 30.02 84.99
N HIS A 98 -41.83 30.32 85.23
CA HIS A 98 -42.30 31.64 85.58
C HIS A 98 -41.85 32.77 84.66
N GLY A 99 -41.85 32.50 83.35
CA GLY A 99 -41.53 33.50 82.34
C GLY A 99 -40.02 33.74 82.10
N LEU A 100 -39.18 32.86 82.56
CA LEU A 100 -37.74 33.01 82.41
C LEU A 100 -37.39 33.30 80.91
N THR A 101 -36.60 34.36 80.66
CA THR A 101 -36.30 34.80 79.30
C THR A 101 -35.71 33.73 78.46
N GLU A 102 -34.79 32.91 79.00
CA GLU A 102 -34.15 31.78 78.33
C GLU A 102 -35.16 30.71 77.88
N SER A 103 -36.28 30.54 78.57
CA SER A 103 -37.30 29.55 78.22
C SER A 103 -37.99 29.86 76.87
N HIS A 104 -38.02 31.13 76.48
CA HIS A 104 -38.59 31.56 75.22
C HIS A 104 -37.77 31.12 74.02
N PHE A 105 -36.48 30.77 74.22
CA PHE A 105 -35.66 30.17 73.12
C PHE A 105 -36.23 28.85 72.58
N ALA A 106 -37.08 28.16 73.33
CA ALA A 106 -37.78 26.96 72.90
C ALA A 106 -38.58 27.19 71.61
N PHE A 107 -39.16 28.35 71.40
CA PHE A 107 -39.88 28.70 70.18
C PHE A 107 -38.96 28.82 68.98
N PHE A 108 -37.73 29.33 69.15
CA PHE A 108 -36.75 29.44 68.08
C PHE A 108 -36.25 28.08 67.67
N VAL A 109 -36.11 27.09 68.56
CA VAL A 109 -35.72 25.72 68.26
C VAL A 109 -36.84 25.01 67.54
N ALA A 110 -38.11 25.29 67.80
CA ALA A 110 -39.23 24.67 67.11
C ALA A 110 -39.42 25.15 65.66
N VAL A 111 -38.96 26.36 65.28
CA VAL A 111 -39.06 26.91 63.92
C VAL A 111 -38.35 26.01 62.91
N PRO A 112 -37.04 25.67 63.04
CA PRO A 112 -36.36 24.77 62.09
C PRO A 112 -36.90 23.34 62.13
N ALA A 113 -37.35 22.84 63.26
CA ALA A 113 -37.97 21.53 63.36
C ALA A 113 -39.22 21.42 62.46
N LEU A 114 -40.13 22.41 62.56
CA LEU A 114 -41.33 22.38 61.72
C LEU A 114 -41.12 22.72 60.28
N ALA A 115 -40.04 23.42 59.92
CA ALA A 115 -39.65 23.64 58.58
C ALA A 115 -39.24 22.32 57.85
N LEU A 116 -38.89 21.25 58.58
CA LEU A 116 -38.63 19.93 58.02
C LEU A 116 -39.83 19.36 57.25
N TYR A 117 -41.06 19.79 57.54
CA TYR A 117 -42.21 19.36 56.72
C TYR A 117 -42.21 19.95 55.32
N ARG A 118 -41.47 21.05 55.09
CA ARG A 118 -41.52 21.79 53.83
C ARG A 118 -42.96 22.05 53.35
N ASP A 119 -43.86 22.37 54.32
CA ASP A 119 -45.26 22.68 54.06
C ASP A 119 -45.64 23.95 54.83
N TRP A 120 -46.28 24.88 54.15
CA TRP A 120 -46.68 26.14 54.68
C TRP A 120 -47.75 25.99 55.80
N THR A 121 -48.58 24.93 55.78
CA THR A 121 -49.70 24.74 56.73
C THR A 121 -49.18 24.54 58.14
N PRO A 122 -48.32 23.52 58.45
CA PRO A 122 -47.81 23.37 59.84
C PRO A 122 -46.86 24.51 60.22
N PHE A 123 -46.03 25.00 59.24
CA PHE A 123 -45.11 26.11 59.54
C PHE A 123 -45.82 27.41 59.84
N GLY A 124 -46.77 27.81 59.01
CA GLY A 124 -47.63 29.01 59.26
C GLY A 124 -48.47 28.89 60.52
N MET A 125 -49.05 27.72 60.80
CA MET A 125 -49.81 27.46 62.01
C MET A 125 -48.96 27.68 63.25
N PHE A 126 -47.70 27.21 63.25
CA PHE A 126 -46.82 27.46 64.41
C PHE A 126 -46.52 28.93 64.59
N LEU A 127 -46.19 29.66 63.50
CA LEU A 127 -45.88 31.09 63.56
C LEU A 127 -47.10 31.90 64.14
N VAL A 128 -48.30 31.62 63.62
CA VAL A 128 -49.54 32.28 64.08
C VAL A 128 -49.81 31.93 65.51
N SER A 129 -49.77 30.66 65.91
CA SER A 129 -50.07 30.23 67.27
C SER A 129 -49.05 30.74 68.29
N THR A 130 -47.75 30.83 67.91
CA THR A 130 -46.70 31.41 68.76
C THR A 130 -46.89 32.90 68.95
N THR A 131 -47.18 33.64 67.87
CA THR A 131 -47.47 35.08 67.94
C THR A 131 -48.69 35.36 68.80
N LEU A 132 -49.73 34.55 68.59
CA LEU A 132 -50.95 34.66 69.40
C LEU A 132 -50.69 34.33 70.89
N HIS A 133 -49.87 33.29 71.16
CA HIS A 133 -49.44 32.96 72.53
C HIS A 133 -48.77 34.15 73.19
N HIS A 134 -47.76 34.78 72.58
CA HIS A 134 -47.10 35.93 73.19
C HIS A 134 -48.00 37.15 73.32
N ALA A 135 -48.89 37.41 72.36
CA ALA A 135 -49.81 38.51 72.40
C ALA A 135 -50.89 38.35 73.52
N VAL A 136 -51.51 37.16 73.62
CA VAL A 136 -52.59 36.89 74.55
C VAL A 136 -52.04 36.62 75.96
N PHE A 137 -51.15 35.67 76.15
CA PHE A 137 -50.64 35.32 77.49
C PHE A 137 -49.68 36.36 78.01
N GLY A 138 -48.90 37.02 77.16
CA GLY A 138 -48.04 38.13 77.58
C GLY A 138 -48.78 39.32 78.09
N THR A 139 -50.04 39.53 77.65
CA THR A 139 -50.90 40.66 78.19
C THR A 139 -51.83 40.23 79.32
N LEU A 140 -52.41 39.04 79.28
CA LEU A 140 -53.38 38.56 80.25
C LEU A 140 -52.77 37.97 81.54
N VAL A 141 -51.56 37.34 81.43
CA VAL A 141 -50.86 36.64 82.51
C VAL A 141 -49.37 36.99 82.44
N SER A 142 -49.07 38.28 82.41
CA SER A 142 -47.70 38.81 82.25
C SER A 142 -46.71 38.33 83.31
N ASP A 143 -47.19 38.12 84.59
CA ASP A 143 -46.42 37.58 85.71
C ASP A 143 -45.95 36.16 85.58
N ARG A 144 -46.54 35.40 84.64
CA ARG A 144 -46.13 34.01 84.28
C ARG A 144 -45.50 33.89 82.95
N THR A 145 -45.49 34.94 82.12
CA THR A 145 -44.95 34.99 80.80
C THR A 145 -43.59 35.68 80.72
N TYR A 146 -43.36 36.63 81.65
CA TYR A 146 -42.14 37.41 81.74
C TYR A 146 -41.61 37.50 83.17
N ASP A 147 -40.27 37.40 83.34
CA ASP A 147 -39.60 37.41 84.67
C ASP A 147 -38.98 38.77 85.03
N HIS A 148 -39.05 39.78 84.18
CA HIS A 148 -38.44 41.08 84.42
C HIS A 148 -39.45 42.22 84.37
N HIS A 149 -39.25 43.22 85.25
CA HIS A 149 -40.21 44.32 85.50
C HIS A 149 -40.56 45.10 84.19
N SER A 150 -39.60 45.34 83.28
CA SER A 150 -39.86 46.07 82.05
C SER A 150 -40.84 45.33 81.11
N ALA A 151 -40.81 43.99 81.04
CA ALA A 151 -41.74 43.21 80.24
C ALA A 151 -43.13 43.08 80.90
N MET A 152 -43.19 43.08 82.17
CA MET A 152 -44.47 43.09 82.89
C MET A 152 -45.21 44.43 82.75
N VAL A 153 -44.46 45.56 82.68
CA VAL A 153 -45.05 46.92 82.53
C VAL A 153 -45.43 47.20 81.07
N HIS A 154 -44.66 46.68 80.12
CA HIS A 154 -44.89 46.87 78.65
C HIS A 154 -45.01 45.53 77.92
N PRO A 155 -45.96 44.66 78.29
CA PRO A 155 -46.02 43.28 77.72
C PRO A 155 -46.23 43.27 76.21
N TRP A 156 -46.95 44.20 75.64
CA TRP A 156 -47.18 44.31 74.20
C TRP A 156 -45.87 44.59 73.40
N LEU A 157 -44.94 45.38 73.96
CA LEU A 157 -43.65 45.68 73.31
C LEU A 157 -42.75 44.43 73.27
N TRP A 158 -42.72 43.67 74.37
CA TRP A 158 -41.96 42.45 74.46
C TRP A 158 -42.55 41.31 73.57
N ALA A 159 -43.89 41.24 73.51
CA ALA A 159 -44.58 40.35 72.57
C ALA A 159 -44.24 40.70 71.12
N LEU A 160 -44.15 42.00 70.78
CA LEU A 160 -43.74 42.47 69.47
C LEU A 160 -42.26 42.10 69.14
N LEU A 161 -41.37 42.34 70.15
CA LEU A 161 -39.92 41.97 69.97
C LEU A 161 -39.74 40.48 69.77
N HIS A 162 -40.41 39.62 70.55
CA HIS A 162 -40.37 38.16 70.34
C HIS A 162 -40.99 37.77 69.01
N GLY A 163 -42.09 38.39 68.62
CA GLY A 163 -42.71 38.15 67.29
C GLY A 163 -41.79 38.49 66.13
N VAL A 164 -41.12 39.67 66.23
CA VAL A 164 -40.13 40.05 65.19
C VAL A 164 -38.97 39.07 65.16
N ALA A 165 -38.45 38.64 66.29
CA ALA A 165 -37.32 37.68 66.33
C ALA A 165 -37.72 36.30 65.78
N VAL A 166 -38.93 35.81 66.09
CA VAL A 166 -39.48 34.56 65.53
C VAL A 166 -39.68 34.69 64.02
N LEU A 167 -40.18 35.86 63.56
CA LEU A 167 -40.32 36.10 62.10
C LEU A 167 -38.98 36.16 61.36
N LEU A 168 -37.95 36.74 62.02
CA LEU A 168 -36.59 36.72 61.43
C LEU A 168 -36.05 35.28 61.34
N ALA A 169 -36.20 34.48 62.43
CA ALA A 169 -35.80 33.07 62.40
C ALA A 169 -36.57 32.28 61.30
N ALA A 170 -37.89 32.57 61.20
CA ALA A 170 -38.72 31.99 60.17
C ALA A 170 -38.24 32.37 58.70
N ALA A 171 -37.87 33.67 58.54
CA ALA A 171 -37.35 34.13 57.23
C ALA A 171 -36.08 33.43 56.87
N PHE A 172 -35.10 33.26 57.76
CA PHE A 172 -33.89 32.47 57.48
C PHE A 172 -34.25 31.04 57.17
N GLN A 173 -35.18 30.43 57.80
CA GLN A 173 -35.60 29.06 57.56
C GLN A 173 -36.28 28.88 56.17
N VAL A 174 -37.09 29.85 55.77
CA VAL A 174 -37.72 29.90 54.44
C VAL A 174 -36.66 30.03 53.33
N ILE A 175 -35.64 30.88 53.58
CA ILE A 175 -34.53 31.00 52.66
C ILE A 175 -33.78 29.64 52.51
N ALA A 176 -33.45 29.01 53.65
CA ALA A 176 -32.79 27.70 53.64
C ALA A 176 -33.62 26.62 52.90
N TRP A 177 -34.93 26.63 53.20
CA TRP A 177 -35.89 25.75 52.52
C TRP A 177 -35.89 25.97 50.99
N ARG A 178 -35.94 27.24 50.51
CA ARG A 178 -35.92 27.60 49.08
C ARG A 178 -34.65 27.19 48.41
N LEU A 179 -33.49 27.38 49.04
CA LEU A 179 -32.18 26.95 48.47
C LEU A 179 -32.13 25.45 48.28
N THR A 180 -32.60 24.68 49.26
CA THR A 180 -32.60 23.21 49.19
C THR A 180 -33.55 22.70 48.08
N GLU A 181 -34.76 23.28 47.94
CA GLU A 181 -35.68 22.94 46.84
C GLU A 181 -35.03 23.23 45.46
N ALA A 182 -34.34 24.38 45.34
CA ALA A 182 -33.69 24.75 44.08
C ALA A 182 -32.52 23.83 43.73
N GLU A 183 -31.75 23.35 44.70
CA GLU A 183 -30.67 22.39 44.49
C GLU A 183 -31.22 21.02 44.08
N GLU A 184 -32.25 20.52 44.73
CA GLU A 184 -32.89 19.24 44.38
C GLU A 184 -33.51 19.29 42.98
N SER A 185 -34.19 20.38 42.62
CA SER A 185 -34.75 20.55 41.27
C SER A 185 -33.66 20.56 40.21
N ARG A 186 -32.57 21.33 40.43
CA ARG A 186 -31.43 21.35 39.48
C ARG A 186 -30.78 20.00 39.33
N ALA A 187 -30.63 19.24 40.41
CA ALA A 187 -30.06 17.91 40.37
C ALA A 187 -30.93 16.95 39.53
N GLN A 188 -32.26 17.04 39.69
CA GLN A 188 -33.21 16.25 38.93
C GLN A 188 -33.20 16.65 37.44
N ASP A 189 -33.27 17.96 37.15
CA ASP A 189 -33.23 18.49 35.78
C ASP A 189 -31.95 18.07 35.07
N ASN A 190 -30.78 18.11 35.75
CA ASN A 190 -29.50 17.65 35.21
C ASN A 190 -29.50 16.15 34.95
N LEU A 191 -30.11 15.35 35.84
CA LEU A 191 -30.20 13.90 35.64
C LEU A 191 -31.06 13.58 34.41
N ASP A 192 -32.23 14.22 34.33
CA ASP A 192 -33.17 14.02 33.23
C ASP A 192 -32.57 14.48 31.89
N ALA A 193 -31.87 15.65 31.89
CA ALA A 193 -31.15 16.13 30.72
C ALA A 193 -30.03 15.18 30.29
N SER A 194 -29.26 14.67 31.27
CA SER A 194 -28.18 13.70 30.97
C SER A 194 -28.73 12.38 30.41
N GLN A 195 -29.83 11.88 30.98
CA GLN A 195 -30.49 10.67 30.46
C GLN A 195 -31.05 10.87 29.05
N ALA A 196 -31.71 12.02 28.82
CA ALA A 196 -32.20 12.36 27.49
C ALA A 196 -31.06 12.48 26.47
N GLN A 197 -29.97 13.15 26.83
CA GLN A 197 -28.79 13.29 25.95
C GLN A 197 -28.15 11.95 25.63
N LEU A 198 -27.98 11.06 26.60
CA LEU A 198 -27.45 9.71 26.38
C LEU A 198 -28.39 8.88 25.51
N SER A 199 -29.70 9.02 25.66
CA SER A 199 -30.68 8.32 24.85
C SER A 199 -30.60 8.76 23.38
N VAL A 200 -30.58 10.08 23.13
CA VAL A 200 -30.44 10.64 21.79
C VAL A 200 -29.11 10.20 21.16
N ALA A 201 -28.00 10.30 21.89
CA ALA A 201 -26.69 9.88 21.41
C ALA A 201 -26.66 8.40 21.03
N PHE A 202 -27.32 7.54 21.78
CA PHE A 202 -27.43 6.12 21.48
C PHE A 202 -28.27 5.86 20.22
N ASP A 203 -29.43 6.50 20.11
CA ASP A 203 -30.41 6.24 19.05
C ASP A 203 -30.01 6.88 17.71
N GLU A 204 -29.34 8.05 17.71
CA GLU A 204 -28.92 8.77 16.50
C GLU A 204 -27.53 8.34 15.99
N THR A 205 -26.78 7.56 16.75
CA THR A 205 -25.49 7.03 16.29
C THR A 205 -25.69 6.15 15.05
N PRO A 206 -24.96 6.39 13.94
CA PRO A 206 -25.08 5.60 12.72
C PRO A 206 -24.51 4.18 12.84
N VAL A 207 -23.84 3.87 13.92
CA VAL A 207 -23.30 2.54 14.21
C VAL A 207 -24.38 1.67 14.84
N PRO A 208 -24.68 0.47 14.30
CA PRO A 208 -25.61 -0.48 14.89
C PRO A 208 -25.18 -0.88 16.30
N MET A 209 -26.02 -0.58 17.30
CA MET A 209 -25.74 -0.83 18.72
C MET A 209 -26.91 -1.53 19.41
N ALA A 210 -26.58 -2.46 20.33
CA ALA A 210 -27.55 -3.15 21.15
C ALA A 210 -27.05 -3.30 22.59
N MET A 211 -27.98 -3.30 23.53
CA MET A 211 -27.80 -3.66 24.93
C MET A 211 -28.51 -4.99 25.17
N ILE A 212 -27.80 -5.97 25.69
CA ILE A 212 -28.26 -7.34 25.83
C ILE A 212 -28.15 -7.73 27.31
N ALA A 213 -29.19 -8.35 27.86
CA ALA A 213 -29.16 -8.92 29.19
C ALA A 213 -28.28 -10.19 29.25
N PRO A 214 -27.84 -10.60 30.44
CA PRO A 214 -27.02 -11.81 30.61
C PRO A 214 -27.67 -13.11 30.13
N ASP A 215 -28.97 -13.14 29.99
CA ASP A 215 -29.77 -14.26 29.47
C ASP A 215 -29.99 -14.20 27.95
N GLY A 216 -29.47 -13.17 27.28
CA GLY A 216 -29.58 -13.01 25.82
C GLY A 216 -30.73 -12.14 25.34
N VAL A 217 -31.56 -11.62 26.22
CA VAL A 217 -32.68 -10.75 25.88
C VAL A 217 -32.13 -9.38 25.43
N LEU A 218 -32.63 -8.87 24.30
CA LEU A 218 -32.32 -7.52 23.85
C LEU A 218 -33.07 -6.49 24.70
N LEU A 219 -32.34 -5.73 25.53
CA LEU A 219 -32.87 -4.71 26.37
C LEU A 219 -33.17 -3.41 25.62
N ARG A 220 -32.28 -3.07 24.69
CA ARG A 220 -32.38 -1.87 23.87
C ARG A 220 -31.56 -2.02 22.59
N THR A 221 -32.07 -1.48 21.51
CA THR A 221 -31.39 -1.38 20.20
C THR A 221 -31.54 0.06 19.69
N ASN A 222 -30.50 0.59 19.04
CA ASN A 222 -30.61 1.89 18.39
C ASN A 222 -31.25 1.79 16.99
N SER A 223 -31.61 2.91 16.41
CA SER A 223 -32.24 2.99 15.08
C SER A 223 -31.37 2.34 13.99
N ALA A 224 -30.07 2.56 14.03
CA ALA A 224 -29.13 1.96 13.10
C ALA A 224 -29.14 0.42 13.15
N TYR A 225 -29.20 -0.16 14.35
CA TYR A 225 -29.26 -1.62 14.53
C TYR A 225 -30.55 -2.21 13.98
N ARG A 226 -31.71 -1.56 14.27
CA ARG A 226 -33.00 -1.98 13.75
C ARG A 226 -33.07 -1.92 12.23
N ASN A 227 -32.67 -0.79 11.66
CA ASN A 227 -32.65 -0.59 10.21
C ASN A 227 -31.71 -1.58 9.50
N TRP A 228 -30.52 -1.83 10.05
CA TRP A 228 -29.53 -2.73 9.47
C TRP A 228 -30.03 -4.17 9.41
N LEU A 229 -30.81 -4.60 10.42
CA LEU A 229 -31.36 -5.97 10.50
C LEU A 229 -32.81 -6.07 10.05
N GLY A 230 -33.47 -4.97 9.70
CA GLY A 230 -34.88 -4.95 9.33
C GLY A 230 -35.79 -5.31 10.51
N LEU A 231 -35.43 -4.91 11.73
CA LEU A 231 -36.23 -5.14 12.94
C LEU A 231 -37.31 -4.07 13.08
N PRO A 232 -38.45 -4.38 13.72
CA PRO A 232 -39.48 -3.38 14.04
C PRO A 232 -38.97 -2.37 15.08
N ASP A 233 -39.62 -1.20 15.14
CA ASP A 233 -39.25 -0.16 16.10
C ASP A 233 -39.41 -0.62 17.56
N GLU A 234 -40.44 -1.42 17.84
CA GLU A 234 -40.65 -2.07 19.14
C GLU A 234 -40.43 -3.58 18.97
N LEU A 235 -39.49 -4.11 19.75
CA LEU A 235 -39.24 -5.56 19.78
C LEU A 235 -40.26 -6.24 20.72
N PRO A 236 -40.71 -7.45 20.37
CA PRO A 236 -41.57 -8.24 21.29
C PRO A 236 -40.87 -8.47 22.64
N ALA A 237 -41.67 -8.53 23.71
CA ALA A 237 -41.14 -8.86 25.02
C ALA A 237 -40.43 -10.21 25.03
N GLY A 238 -39.19 -10.24 25.54
CA GLY A 238 -38.36 -11.45 25.57
C GLY A 238 -37.64 -11.77 24.26
N TYR A 239 -37.58 -10.84 23.29
CA TYR A 239 -36.83 -11.04 22.03
C TYR A 239 -35.33 -11.20 22.32
N THR A 240 -34.76 -12.26 21.81
CA THR A 240 -33.38 -12.67 22.12
C THR A 240 -32.44 -12.52 20.93
N VAL A 241 -31.14 -12.57 21.19
CA VAL A 241 -30.09 -12.59 20.15
C VAL A 241 -30.26 -13.76 19.18
N ARG A 242 -30.90 -14.87 19.61
CA ARG A 242 -31.17 -16.05 18.78
C ARG A 242 -32.28 -15.83 17.74
N ASP A 243 -33.17 -14.86 18.01
CA ASP A 243 -34.28 -14.49 17.13
C ASP A 243 -33.83 -13.52 16.04
N LEU A 244 -32.62 -12.99 16.12
CA LEU A 244 -32.09 -12.05 15.13
C LEU A 244 -32.06 -12.70 13.72
N PRO A 245 -32.40 -11.93 12.66
CA PRO A 245 -32.33 -12.38 11.28
C PRO A 245 -30.88 -12.40 10.76
N LEU A 246 -29.96 -12.99 11.53
CA LEU A 246 -28.53 -13.10 11.26
C LEU A 246 -28.10 -14.54 11.53
N LYS A 247 -27.87 -15.32 10.46
CA LYS A 247 -27.46 -16.72 10.61
C LYS A 247 -25.98 -16.87 10.29
N PRO A 248 -25.14 -17.40 11.20
CA PRO A 248 -23.73 -17.67 10.90
C PRO A 248 -23.64 -18.67 9.74
N VAL A 249 -22.62 -18.47 8.87
CA VAL A 249 -22.39 -19.33 7.70
C VAL A 249 -21.32 -20.37 8.00
N ASP A 250 -20.39 -20.07 8.88
CA ASP A 250 -19.26 -20.92 9.21
C ASP A 250 -19.54 -21.66 10.52
N ASP A 251 -19.50 -23.00 10.49
CA ASP A 251 -19.83 -23.93 11.59
C ASP A 251 -18.75 -23.97 12.71
N ASN A 252 -17.66 -23.19 12.59
CA ASN A 252 -16.50 -23.25 13.47
C ASN A 252 -16.59 -22.42 14.77
N GLY A 253 -17.76 -22.03 15.18
CA GLY A 253 -17.93 -21.32 16.43
C GLY A 253 -19.30 -21.53 17.00
N GLY A 254 -19.37 -22.03 18.22
CA GLY A 254 -20.59 -22.14 19.00
C GLY A 254 -21.44 -20.86 19.00
N PRO A 255 -22.61 -20.85 19.59
CA PRO A 255 -23.52 -19.71 19.54
C PRO A 255 -22.78 -18.46 20.03
N LEU A 256 -22.74 -17.46 19.17
CA LEU A 256 -22.06 -16.15 19.39
C LEU A 256 -22.28 -15.59 20.80
N PHE A 257 -23.46 -15.84 21.37
CA PHE A 257 -23.86 -15.32 22.66
C PHE A 257 -23.12 -15.97 23.82
N ASP A 258 -22.88 -17.26 23.78
CA ASP A 258 -22.18 -17.98 24.87
C ASP A 258 -20.71 -17.53 24.96
N ASP A 259 -20.07 -17.24 23.81
CA ASP A 259 -18.73 -16.63 23.75
C ASP A 259 -18.68 -15.23 24.39
N LEU A 260 -19.73 -14.42 24.18
CA LEU A 260 -19.82 -13.05 24.71
C LEU A 260 -20.09 -13.01 26.21
N VAL A 261 -20.87 -13.97 26.75
CA VAL A 261 -21.22 -14.06 28.16
C VAL A 261 -20.07 -14.63 28.99
N GLN A 262 -19.33 -15.60 28.45
CA GLN A 262 -18.26 -16.29 29.17
C GLN A 262 -16.97 -15.49 29.31
N ARG A 263 -16.69 -14.56 28.37
CA ARG A 263 -15.45 -13.79 28.39
C ARG A 263 -15.60 -12.53 29.23
N ALA A 264 -14.65 -12.31 30.12
CA ALA A 264 -14.65 -11.17 31.04
C ALA A 264 -14.21 -9.85 30.38
N ASP A 265 -13.45 -9.93 29.30
CA ASP A 265 -12.82 -8.79 28.59
C ASP A 265 -13.60 -8.38 27.33
N PRO A 266 -13.42 -7.14 26.85
CA PRO A 266 -13.94 -6.74 25.55
C PRO A 266 -13.54 -7.72 24.45
N VAL A 267 -14.50 -8.20 23.68
CA VAL A 267 -14.28 -9.18 22.60
C VAL A 267 -14.58 -8.52 21.26
N THR A 268 -13.64 -8.66 20.33
CA THR A 268 -13.84 -8.32 18.93
C THR A 268 -13.86 -9.60 18.12
N LEU A 269 -14.94 -9.85 17.40
CA LEU A 269 -15.13 -11.01 16.55
C LEU A 269 -15.53 -10.57 15.15
N THR A 270 -14.89 -11.13 14.13
CA THR A 270 -15.32 -10.93 12.73
C THR A 270 -15.78 -12.27 12.17
N ARG A 271 -17.05 -12.36 11.81
CA ARG A 271 -17.67 -13.59 11.28
C ARG A 271 -18.51 -13.30 10.06
N ARG A 272 -18.76 -14.35 9.29
CA ARG A 272 -19.60 -14.29 8.10
C ARG A 272 -21.02 -14.71 8.42
N TYR A 273 -21.97 -13.89 8.04
CA TYR A 273 -23.39 -14.12 8.30
C TYR A 273 -24.19 -14.06 7.02
N ARG A 274 -25.31 -14.79 7.03
CA ARG A 274 -26.39 -14.58 6.05
C ARG A 274 -27.44 -13.68 6.69
N ARG A 275 -27.66 -12.49 6.10
CA ARG A 275 -28.69 -11.56 6.56
C ARG A 275 -30.06 -12.03 6.11
N GLY A 276 -31.04 -12.11 7.04
CA GLY A 276 -32.36 -12.67 6.76
C GLY A 276 -33.26 -11.78 5.92
N THR A 277 -33.00 -10.48 5.87
CA THR A 277 -33.82 -9.51 5.13
C THR A 277 -33.70 -9.61 3.60
N ASP A 278 -32.52 -9.91 3.09
CA ASP A 278 -32.19 -9.96 1.65
C ASP A 278 -31.41 -11.21 1.24
N GLY A 279 -31.06 -12.08 2.19
CA GLY A 279 -30.25 -13.28 1.96
C GLY A 279 -28.77 -13.00 1.67
N ALA A 280 -28.31 -11.75 1.76
CA ALA A 280 -26.93 -11.37 1.48
C ALA A 280 -25.95 -12.01 2.45
N LEU A 281 -24.77 -12.38 1.92
CA LEU A 281 -23.64 -12.83 2.72
C LEU A 281 -22.81 -11.62 3.11
N ILE A 282 -22.73 -11.34 4.41
CA ILE A 282 -22.04 -10.17 4.94
C ILE A 282 -20.97 -10.59 5.95
N TRP A 283 -19.87 -9.82 6.01
CA TRP A 283 -18.89 -9.91 7.06
C TRP A 283 -19.22 -8.90 8.14
N VAL A 284 -19.46 -9.38 9.35
CA VAL A 284 -19.80 -8.54 10.50
C VAL A 284 -18.68 -8.59 11.53
N GLU A 285 -18.17 -7.42 11.83
CA GLU A 285 -17.28 -7.20 12.98
C GLU A 285 -18.14 -6.82 14.19
N ILE A 286 -18.05 -7.59 15.25
CA ILE A 286 -18.85 -7.45 16.46
C ILE A 286 -17.90 -7.13 17.60
N HIS A 287 -18.11 -5.97 18.21
CA HIS A 287 -17.42 -5.58 19.44
C HIS A 287 -18.40 -5.67 20.61
N SER A 288 -18.02 -6.35 21.65
CA SER A 288 -18.83 -6.52 22.85
C SER A 288 -18.07 -6.15 24.11
N THR A 289 -18.79 -5.52 25.05
CA THR A 289 -18.26 -5.14 26.35
C THR A 289 -19.28 -5.47 27.43
N GLY A 290 -18.90 -6.27 28.42
CA GLY A 290 -19.74 -6.60 29.56
C GLY A 290 -19.68 -5.51 30.63
N LEU A 291 -20.83 -4.94 31.00
CA LEU A 291 -20.98 -4.03 32.13
C LEU A 291 -21.31 -4.82 33.38
N ARG A 292 -20.48 -4.67 34.44
CA ARG A 292 -20.61 -5.41 35.71
C ARG A 292 -20.95 -4.45 36.84
N ASP A 293 -21.66 -4.97 37.83
CA ASP A 293 -21.92 -4.22 39.03
C ASP A 293 -20.68 -4.19 39.98
N ARG A 294 -20.82 -3.46 41.08
CA ARG A 294 -19.76 -3.31 42.12
C ARG A 294 -19.30 -4.64 42.75
N TRP A 295 -20.03 -5.71 42.55
CA TRP A 295 -19.71 -7.06 43.05
C TRP A 295 -19.18 -7.99 41.94
N GLY A 296 -18.94 -7.44 40.72
CA GLY A 296 -18.40 -8.20 39.57
C GLY A 296 -19.44 -9.00 38.77
N LYS A 297 -20.72 -8.94 39.15
CA LYS A 297 -21.80 -9.63 38.45
C LYS A 297 -22.16 -8.90 37.16
N LEU A 298 -22.19 -9.65 36.03
CA LEU A 298 -22.60 -9.12 34.75
C LEU A 298 -24.03 -8.59 34.81
N ARG A 299 -24.24 -7.35 34.39
CA ARG A 299 -25.54 -6.66 34.38
C ARG A 299 -26.10 -6.55 32.97
N LEU A 300 -25.26 -6.21 32.01
CA LEU A 300 -25.62 -6.15 30.60
C LEU A 300 -24.38 -6.28 29.73
N ILE A 301 -24.59 -6.63 28.48
CA ILE A 301 -23.57 -6.66 27.44
C ILE A 301 -23.92 -5.55 26.46
N PHE A 302 -22.97 -4.66 26.22
CA PHE A 302 -23.06 -3.66 25.18
C PHE A 302 -22.38 -4.19 23.92
N VAL A 303 -23.09 -4.17 22.80
CA VAL A 303 -22.60 -4.68 21.51
C VAL A 303 -22.74 -3.58 20.47
N HIS A 304 -21.70 -3.41 19.66
CA HIS A 304 -21.80 -2.68 18.42
C HIS A 304 -21.31 -3.53 17.26
N CYS A 305 -21.98 -3.39 16.12
CA CYS A 305 -21.75 -4.18 14.93
C CYS A 305 -21.34 -3.27 13.77
N ARG A 306 -20.40 -3.76 12.94
CA ARG A 306 -19.97 -3.09 11.72
C ARG A 306 -20.01 -4.07 10.57
N ASP A 307 -20.69 -3.72 9.48
CA ASP A 307 -20.57 -4.44 8.22
C ASP A 307 -19.26 -4.08 7.54
N VAL A 308 -18.34 -5.04 7.46
CA VAL A 308 -17.01 -4.89 6.88
C VAL A 308 -16.87 -5.61 5.54
N THR A 309 -18.00 -5.95 4.90
CA THR A 309 -18.03 -6.70 3.63
C THR A 309 -17.29 -5.93 2.54
N ARG A 310 -17.63 -4.65 2.35
CA ARG A 310 -16.98 -3.80 1.34
C ARG A 310 -15.50 -3.59 1.62
N ASP A 311 -15.13 -3.42 2.88
CA ASP A 311 -13.74 -3.24 3.28
C ASP A 311 -12.91 -4.48 2.91
N ARG A 312 -13.42 -5.67 3.21
CA ARG A 312 -12.78 -6.94 2.86
C ARG A 312 -12.76 -7.24 1.35
N GLU A 313 -13.83 -6.90 0.65
CA GLU A 313 -13.86 -7.02 -0.81
C GLU A 313 -12.85 -6.08 -1.47
N HIS A 314 -12.76 -4.84 -1.00
CA HIS A 314 -11.75 -3.88 -1.44
C HIS A 314 -10.33 -4.36 -1.13
N GLU A 315 -10.09 -4.86 0.07
CA GLU A 315 -8.80 -5.41 0.45
C GLU A 315 -8.42 -6.62 -0.41
N ALA A 316 -9.37 -7.52 -0.65
CA ALA A 316 -9.18 -8.67 -1.53
C ALA A 316 -8.97 -8.26 -2.99
N ALA A 317 -9.65 -7.20 -3.45
CA ALA A 317 -9.44 -6.63 -4.78
C ALA A 317 -8.06 -5.96 -4.90
N LEU A 318 -7.66 -5.18 -3.90
CA LEU A 318 -6.32 -4.59 -3.83
C LEU A 318 -5.22 -5.65 -3.79
N ARG A 319 -5.39 -6.69 -2.99
CA ARG A 319 -4.45 -7.83 -2.95
C ARG A 319 -4.35 -8.52 -4.31
N ARG A 320 -5.48 -8.69 -5.01
CA ARG A 320 -5.48 -9.24 -6.38
C ARG A 320 -4.76 -8.31 -7.36
N GLN A 321 -5.03 -6.99 -7.30
CA GLN A 321 -4.34 -6.01 -8.16
C GLN A 321 -2.82 -5.97 -7.95
N VAL A 322 -2.35 -6.13 -6.71
CA VAL A 322 -0.91 -6.19 -6.41
C VAL A 322 -0.30 -7.52 -6.87
N ARG A 323 -1.06 -8.62 -6.79
CA ARG A 323 -0.55 -9.97 -7.12
C ARG A 323 -0.63 -10.33 -8.60
N GLN A 324 -1.47 -9.67 -9.39
CA GLN A 324 -1.68 -10.01 -10.80
C GLN A 324 -1.32 -8.86 -11.74
N ASP A 325 -0.77 -9.20 -12.90
CA ASP A 325 -0.59 -8.26 -14.00
C ASP A 325 -1.96 -7.88 -14.58
N PRO A 326 -2.30 -6.58 -14.67
CA PRO A 326 -3.64 -6.15 -15.07
C PRO A 326 -4.00 -6.46 -16.52
N LEU A 327 -3.01 -6.68 -17.39
CA LEU A 327 -3.23 -7.00 -18.80
C LEU A 327 -3.48 -8.49 -19.03
N THR A 328 -2.70 -9.34 -18.39
CA THR A 328 -2.66 -10.79 -18.68
C THR A 328 -3.31 -11.64 -17.60
N GLY A 329 -3.51 -11.12 -16.39
CA GLY A 329 -4.02 -11.86 -15.24
C GLY A 329 -3.03 -12.86 -14.62
N LEU A 330 -1.81 -12.94 -15.14
CA LEU A 330 -0.70 -13.72 -14.57
C LEU A 330 -0.19 -13.09 -13.27
N LEU A 331 0.72 -13.76 -12.58
CA LEU A 331 1.38 -13.16 -11.43
C LEU A 331 2.11 -11.86 -11.85
N SER A 332 2.05 -10.86 -10.99
CA SER A 332 2.89 -9.67 -11.11
C SER A 332 4.34 -10.00 -10.75
N ARG A 333 5.30 -9.15 -11.10
CA ARG A 333 6.71 -9.26 -10.70
C ARG A 333 6.85 -9.48 -9.21
N GLN A 334 6.21 -8.63 -8.41
CA GLN A 334 6.31 -8.70 -6.95
C GLN A 334 5.74 -10.00 -6.38
N ALA A 335 4.61 -10.45 -6.88
CA ALA A 335 4.01 -11.72 -6.45
C ALA A 335 4.89 -12.92 -6.83
N PHE A 336 5.45 -12.91 -8.03
CA PHE A 336 6.36 -13.96 -8.48
C PHE A 336 7.62 -14.06 -7.60
N GLU A 337 8.26 -12.94 -7.27
CA GLU A 337 9.46 -12.91 -6.43
C GLU A 337 9.17 -13.46 -5.02
N GLN A 338 8.01 -13.10 -4.45
CA GLN A 338 7.58 -13.61 -3.14
C GLN A 338 7.29 -15.12 -3.17
N ASP A 339 6.53 -15.57 -4.17
CA ASP A 339 6.14 -16.97 -4.30
C ASP A 339 7.35 -17.85 -4.67
N LEU A 340 8.29 -17.34 -5.48
CA LEU A 340 9.55 -18.02 -5.79
C LEU A 340 10.41 -18.23 -4.54
N ALA A 341 10.53 -17.20 -3.70
CA ALA A 341 11.27 -17.31 -2.45
C ALA A 341 10.63 -18.34 -1.49
N ALA A 342 9.30 -18.37 -1.42
CA ALA A 342 8.55 -19.38 -0.68
C ALA A 342 8.78 -20.78 -1.27
N LEU A 343 8.63 -20.93 -2.59
CA LEU A 343 8.86 -22.20 -3.31
C LEU A 343 10.25 -22.76 -3.04
N LEU A 344 11.28 -21.93 -3.03
CA LEU A 344 12.66 -22.34 -2.75
C LEU A 344 12.92 -22.64 -1.27
N GLY A 345 12.10 -22.11 -0.36
CA GLY A 345 12.24 -22.33 1.08
C GLY A 345 11.55 -23.58 1.61
N GLU A 346 10.57 -24.12 0.89
CA GLU A 346 9.76 -25.25 1.35
C GLU A 346 10.48 -26.61 1.23
N ASP A 347 11.30 -26.81 0.21
CA ASP A 347 11.95 -28.09 -0.11
C ASP A 347 13.29 -27.81 -0.80
N PRO A 348 14.38 -28.54 -0.48
CA PRO A 348 15.69 -28.43 -1.14
C PRO A 348 15.72 -28.93 -2.60
N ALA A 349 14.58 -29.36 -3.15
CA ALA A 349 14.50 -29.77 -4.55
C ALA A 349 14.82 -28.60 -5.50
N PRO A 350 15.52 -28.86 -6.62
CA PRO A 350 15.89 -27.81 -7.56
C PRO A 350 14.66 -27.12 -8.19
N VAL A 351 14.73 -25.81 -8.32
CA VAL A 351 13.72 -25.01 -9.02
C VAL A 351 14.36 -24.43 -10.29
N CYS A 352 13.79 -24.76 -11.43
CA CYS A 352 14.14 -24.18 -12.72
C CYS A 352 13.36 -22.87 -12.93
N VAL A 353 14.07 -21.80 -13.25
CA VAL A 353 13.50 -20.52 -13.63
C VAL A 353 13.77 -20.28 -15.10
N LEU A 354 12.72 -20.05 -15.88
CA LEU A 354 12.80 -19.73 -17.29
C LEU A 354 12.39 -18.27 -17.48
N PHE A 355 13.27 -17.48 -18.05
CA PHE A 355 12.97 -16.10 -18.43
C PHE A 355 12.74 -16.04 -19.93
N LEU A 356 11.64 -15.41 -20.35
CA LEU A 356 11.20 -15.35 -21.75
C LEU A 356 11.04 -13.90 -22.19
N ASP A 357 11.51 -13.61 -23.40
CA ASP A 357 11.29 -12.32 -24.09
C ASP A 357 10.77 -12.61 -25.51
N VAL A 358 9.77 -11.88 -25.95
CA VAL A 358 9.17 -12.06 -27.27
C VAL A 358 10.01 -11.36 -28.33
N ASP A 359 10.59 -12.11 -29.22
CA ASP A 359 11.46 -11.58 -30.27
C ASP A 359 10.72 -10.58 -31.17
N ARG A 360 11.29 -9.37 -31.32
CA ARG A 360 10.76 -8.29 -32.18
C ARG A 360 9.34 -7.81 -31.83
N PHE A 361 8.90 -7.93 -30.58
CA PHE A 361 7.56 -7.48 -30.14
C PHE A 361 7.32 -5.98 -30.43
N LYS A 362 8.37 -5.15 -30.33
CA LYS A 362 8.31 -3.73 -30.69
C LYS A 362 7.84 -3.54 -32.14
N SER A 363 8.28 -4.37 -33.07
CA SER A 363 7.85 -4.26 -34.47
C SER A 363 6.37 -4.55 -34.67
N ILE A 364 5.77 -5.39 -33.82
CA ILE A 364 4.33 -5.64 -33.82
C ILE A 364 3.58 -4.39 -33.33
N ASN A 365 4.08 -3.77 -32.26
CA ASN A 365 3.50 -2.52 -31.76
C ASN A 365 3.62 -1.37 -32.77
N ASP A 366 4.79 -1.21 -33.38
CA ASP A 366 5.07 -0.16 -34.35
C ASP A 366 4.26 -0.35 -35.66
N GLY A 367 4.03 -1.61 -36.08
CA GLY A 367 3.30 -1.91 -37.31
C GLY A 367 1.77 -2.00 -37.16
N SER A 368 1.28 -2.48 -36.00
CA SER A 368 -0.15 -2.80 -35.81
C SER A 368 -0.80 -2.07 -34.63
N GLY A 369 -0.05 -1.22 -33.93
CA GLY A 369 -0.48 -0.43 -32.77
C GLY A 369 -0.50 -1.20 -31.44
N HIS A 370 -0.42 -0.47 -30.33
CA HIS A 370 -0.36 -1.03 -28.97
C HIS A 370 -1.56 -1.90 -28.59
N ALA A 371 -2.77 -1.59 -29.09
CA ALA A 371 -3.97 -2.39 -28.81
C ALA A 371 -3.85 -3.83 -29.37
N THR A 372 -3.21 -3.97 -30.54
CA THR A 372 -2.89 -5.28 -31.12
C THR A 372 -1.83 -6.00 -30.30
N GLY A 373 -0.78 -5.30 -29.87
CA GLY A 373 0.24 -5.83 -28.97
C GLY A 373 -0.34 -6.35 -27.66
N ASP A 374 -1.26 -5.60 -27.04
CA ASP A 374 -1.97 -6.04 -25.82
C ASP A 374 -2.78 -7.33 -26.05
N THR A 375 -3.41 -7.46 -27.21
CA THR A 375 -4.15 -8.67 -27.57
C THR A 375 -3.22 -9.85 -27.77
N VAL A 376 -2.08 -9.64 -28.40
CA VAL A 376 -1.01 -10.65 -28.55
C VAL A 376 -0.51 -11.11 -27.18
N LEU A 377 -0.23 -10.19 -26.25
CA LEU A 377 0.25 -10.54 -24.90
C LEU A 377 -0.77 -11.35 -24.10
N ARG A 378 -2.08 -11.02 -24.22
CA ARG A 378 -3.15 -11.84 -23.58
C ARG A 378 -3.22 -13.24 -24.17
N ALA A 379 -3.18 -13.36 -25.50
CA ALA A 379 -3.20 -14.65 -26.18
C ALA A 379 -1.94 -15.49 -25.86
N LEU A 380 -0.78 -14.83 -25.77
CA LEU A 380 0.47 -15.45 -25.35
C LEU A 380 0.38 -15.97 -23.90
N ALA A 381 -0.09 -15.15 -22.97
CA ALA A 381 -0.27 -15.54 -21.57
C ALA A 381 -1.16 -16.80 -21.44
N ALA A 382 -2.30 -16.81 -22.14
CA ALA A 382 -3.19 -17.97 -22.15
C ALA A 382 -2.53 -19.22 -22.73
N ARG A 383 -1.71 -19.07 -23.76
CA ARG A 383 -0.96 -20.18 -24.37
C ARG A 383 0.13 -20.71 -23.44
N LEU A 384 0.86 -19.82 -22.77
CA LEU A 384 1.88 -20.19 -21.79
C LEU A 384 1.28 -20.98 -20.64
N GLN A 385 0.12 -20.57 -20.12
CA GLN A 385 -0.61 -21.30 -19.08
C GLN A 385 -0.96 -22.75 -19.45
N GLN A 386 -1.17 -23.01 -20.75
CA GLN A 386 -1.46 -24.36 -21.25
C GLN A 386 -0.21 -25.21 -21.43
N CYS A 387 0.96 -24.60 -21.60
CA CYS A 387 2.23 -25.28 -21.89
C CYS A 387 3.05 -25.59 -20.64
N VAL A 388 2.82 -24.85 -19.54
CA VAL A 388 3.57 -25.06 -18.30
C VAL A 388 2.81 -25.99 -17.36
N PRO A 389 3.49 -26.77 -16.49
CA PRO A 389 2.84 -27.61 -15.49
C PRO A 389 1.91 -26.79 -14.58
N PRO A 390 0.77 -27.34 -14.12
CA PRO A 390 -0.23 -26.60 -13.32
C PRO A 390 0.32 -25.99 -12.03
N GLU A 391 1.33 -26.60 -11.44
CA GLU A 391 1.96 -26.14 -10.18
C GLU A 391 3.09 -25.12 -10.40
N SER A 392 3.31 -24.70 -11.65
CA SER A 392 4.33 -23.71 -11.98
C SER A 392 3.89 -22.30 -11.60
N LEU A 393 4.84 -21.48 -11.15
CA LEU A 393 4.65 -20.04 -11.09
C LEU A 393 4.83 -19.46 -12.50
N LEU A 394 3.83 -18.73 -12.99
CA LEU A 394 3.90 -18.04 -14.28
C LEU A 394 3.55 -16.57 -14.06
N ALA A 395 4.45 -15.69 -14.46
CA ALA A 395 4.31 -14.26 -14.28
C ALA A 395 4.65 -13.47 -15.55
N ARG A 396 4.14 -12.24 -15.61
CA ARG A 396 4.61 -11.22 -16.54
C ARG A 396 5.32 -10.13 -15.75
N LEU A 397 6.58 -9.86 -16.11
CA LEU A 397 7.41 -8.90 -15.39
C LEU A 397 7.24 -7.46 -15.89
N GLY A 398 6.82 -7.31 -17.13
CA GLY A 398 6.55 -6.04 -17.79
C GLY A 398 6.79 -6.16 -19.30
N GLY A 399 6.24 -5.26 -20.10
CA GLY A 399 6.44 -5.29 -21.55
C GLY A 399 6.09 -6.66 -22.17
N ASP A 400 7.06 -7.28 -22.81
CA ASP A 400 7.03 -8.58 -23.46
C ASP A 400 7.80 -9.68 -22.68
N GLU A 401 8.14 -9.41 -21.41
CA GLU A 401 8.89 -10.31 -20.54
C GLU A 401 7.97 -11.19 -19.69
N PHE A 402 8.17 -12.49 -19.76
CA PHE A 402 7.49 -13.50 -18.96
C PHE A 402 8.50 -14.36 -18.20
N VAL A 403 8.09 -14.89 -17.07
CA VAL A 403 8.92 -15.78 -16.27
C VAL A 403 8.12 -16.98 -15.79
N VAL A 404 8.73 -18.14 -15.81
CA VAL A 404 8.18 -19.40 -15.32
C VAL A 404 9.11 -19.97 -14.27
N ALA A 405 8.58 -20.39 -13.10
CA ALA A 405 9.35 -21.19 -12.16
C ALA A 405 8.67 -22.55 -11.98
N VAL A 406 9.44 -23.61 -12.10
CA VAL A 406 8.96 -24.99 -11.96
C VAL A 406 9.90 -25.76 -11.05
N ARG A 407 9.36 -26.46 -10.05
CA ARG A 407 10.12 -27.35 -9.19
C ARG A 407 10.42 -28.63 -9.96
N ALA A 408 11.60 -28.72 -10.51
CA ALA A 408 12.00 -29.83 -11.38
C ALA A 408 13.52 -29.87 -11.59
N PRO A 409 14.09 -31.03 -11.89
CA PRO A 409 15.47 -31.15 -12.39
C PRO A 409 15.66 -30.35 -13.70
N ILE A 410 16.89 -29.94 -13.99
CA ILE A 410 17.25 -29.13 -15.18
C ILE A 410 16.76 -29.75 -16.50
N ALA A 411 16.78 -31.07 -16.62
CA ALA A 411 16.31 -31.77 -17.84
C ALA A 411 14.81 -31.52 -18.10
N ASP A 412 14.02 -31.41 -17.03
CA ASP A 412 12.59 -31.13 -17.11
C ASP A 412 12.35 -29.64 -17.40
N GLY A 413 13.15 -28.75 -16.78
CA GLY A 413 13.15 -27.33 -17.13
C GLY A 413 13.43 -27.10 -18.62
N VAL A 414 14.38 -27.84 -19.20
CA VAL A 414 14.67 -27.80 -20.63
C VAL A 414 13.46 -28.28 -21.46
N ARG A 415 12.76 -29.33 -21.00
CA ARG A 415 11.54 -29.80 -21.68
C ARG A 415 10.42 -28.76 -21.66
N VAL A 416 10.24 -28.09 -20.51
CA VAL A 416 9.26 -26.98 -20.40
C VAL A 416 9.63 -25.85 -21.36
N GLY A 417 10.90 -25.44 -21.40
CA GLY A 417 11.35 -24.39 -22.31
C GLY A 417 11.19 -24.77 -23.80
N ALA A 418 11.46 -26.03 -24.15
CA ALA A 418 11.24 -26.53 -25.48
C ALA A 418 9.74 -26.57 -25.85
N ALA A 419 8.87 -26.97 -24.91
CA ALA A 419 7.42 -26.94 -25.11
C ALA A 419 6.88 -25.51 -25.30
N VAL A 420 7.41 -24.55 -24.53
CA VAL A 420 7.09 -23.13 -24.70
C VAL A 420 7.49 -22.63 -26.07
N LEU A 421 8.71 -22.88 -26.50
CA LEU A 421 9.20 -22.48 -27.85
C LEU A 421 8.36 -23.10 -28.97
N ALA A 422 8.05 -24.40 -28.87
CA ALA A 422 7.20 -25.09 -29.84
C ALA A 422 5.80 -24.50 -29.92
N ALA A 423 5.21 -24.19 -28.75
CA ALA A 423 3.88 -23.57 -28.67
C ALA A 423 3.85 -22.16 -29.26
N LEU A 424 4.95 -21.40 -29.16
CA LEU A 424 5.06 -20.04 -29.71
C LEU A 424 5.33 -20.03 -31.22
N ALA A 425 5.90 -21.11 -31.77
CA ALA A 425 6.06 -21.29 -33.21
C ALA A 425 4.70 -21.42 -33.93
N GLU A 426 3.66 -21.88 -33.22
CA GLU A 426 2.31 -21.99 -33.78
C GLU A 426 1.64 -20.59 -33.84
N PRO A 427 0.95 -20.28 -34.95
CA PRO A 427 0.29 -18.98 -35.09
C PRO A 427 -0.67 -18.65 -33.93
N LEU A 428 -0.55 -17.45 -33.38
CA LEU A 428 -1.49 -16.92 -32.38
C LEU A 428 -2.65 -16.23 -33.07
N PRO A 429 -3.90 -16.62 -32.78
CA PRO A 429 -5.05 -15.93 -33.32
C PRO A 429 -5.19 -14.54 -32.68
N VAL A 430 -5.31 -13.52 -33.52
CA VAL A 430 -5.56 -12.14 -33.12
C VAL A 430 -6.69 -11.54 -33.96
N PRO A 431 -7.37 -10.51 -33.51
CA PRO A 431 -8.37 -9.83 -34.34
C PRO A 431 -7.75 -9.37 -35.68
N GLY A 432 -8.32 -9.86 -36.77
CA GLY A 432 -7.83 -9.55 -38.12
C GLY A 432 -6.84 -10.55 -38.71
N GLY A 433 -6.50 -11.66 -38.02
CA GLY A 433 -5.63 -12.68 -38.57
C GLY A 433 -4.89 -13.57 -37.56
N SER A 434 -3.68 -13.92 -37.86
CA SER A 434 -2.79 -14.65 -36.94
C SER A 434 -1.37 -14.08 -37.00
N VAL A 435 -0.68 -14.10 -35.86
CA VAL A 435 0.71 -13.65 -35.71
C VAL A 435 1.60 -14.83 -35.31
N ARG A 436 2.74 -14.98 -35.93
CA ARG A 436 3.79 -15.90 -35.49
C ARG A 436 4.77 -15.17 -34.61
N LEU A 437 5.05 -15.72 -33.43
CA LEU A 437 6.00 -15.15 -32.49
C LEU A 437 7.23 -16.03 -32.37
N GLY A 438 8.39 -15.41 -32.27
CA GLY A 438 9.57 -16.02 -31.70
C GLY A 438 9.71 -15.64 -30.23
N ALA A 439 10.43 -16.44 -29.49
CA ALA A 439 10.85 -16.06 -28.13
C ALA A 439 12.28 -16.51 -27.87
N SER A 440 12.99 -15.68 -27.13
CA SER A 440 14.28 -16.03 -26.53
C SER A 440 14.04 -16.50 -25.11
N VAL A 441 14.56 -17.66 -24.74
CA VAL A 441 14.34 -18.29 -23.44
C VAL A 441 15.67 -18.53 -22.74
N GLY A 442 15.83 -18.04 -21.53
CA GLY A 442 16.94 -18.36 -20.64
C GLY A 442 16.49 -19.22 -19.48
N LEU A 443 17.23 -20.26 -19.15
CA LEU A 443 16.96 -21.16 -18.04
C LEU A 443 18.11 -21.12 -17.05
N ALA A 444 17.76 -20.92 -15.76
CA ALA A 444 18.67 -21.05 -14.64
C ALA A 444 18.07 -21.94 -13.55
N VAL A 445 18.90 -22.47 -12.64
CA VAL A 445 18.48 -23.39 -11.58
C VAL A 445 18.92 -22.85 -10.23
N ALA A 446 18.03 -22.89 -9.24
CA ALA A 446 18.31 -22.56 -7.85
C ALA A 446 17.98 -23.72 -6.90
N HIS A 447 18.64 -23.75 -5.76
CA HIS A 447 18.51 -24.82 -4.75
C HIS A 447 18.13 -24.29 -3.36
N GLY A 448 18.00 -22.98 -3.15
CA GLY A 448 17.68 -22.37 -1.87
C GLY A 448 17.10 -20.98 -2.00
N ALA A 449 16.37 -20.53 -0.96
CA ALA A 449 15.67 -19.25 -0.93
C ALA A 449 16.60 -18.01 -1.05
N ASP A 450 17.85 -18.15 -0.62
CA ASP A 450 18.90 -17.13 -0.77
C ASP A 450 19.28 -16.85 -2.22
N GLN A 451 18.94 -17.75 -3.13
CA GLN A 451 19.20 -17.63 -4.56
C GLN A 451 18.03 -17.06 -5.37
N ALA A 452 16.88 -16.77 -4.73
CA ALA A 452 15.66 -16.39 -5.43
C ALA A 452 15.82 -15.16 -6.37
N ALA A 453 16.47 -14.11 -5.90
CA ALA A 453 16.74 -12.92 -6.74
C ALA A 453 17.80 -13.22 -7.81
N GLN A 454 18.84 -13.99 -7.46
CA GLN A 454 19.95 -14.27 -8.35
C GLN A 454 19.57 -15.18 -9.52
N VAL A 455 18.72 -16.19 -9.27
CA VAL A 455 18.31 -17.13 -10.32
C VAL A 455 17.48 -16.47 -11.42
N VAL A 456 16.72 -15.44 -11.10
CA VAL A 456 15.97 -14.64 -12.09
C VAL A 456 16.94 -13.86 -12.97
N LEU A 457 17.96 -13.22 -12.38
CA LEU A 457 19.00 -12.50 -13.11
C LEU A 457 19.85 -13.45 -13.99
N ASP A 458 20.10 -14.65 -13.51
CA ASP A 458 20.84 -15.65 -14.26
C ASP A 458 20.03 -16.18 -15.45
N ALA A 459 18.71 -16.38 -15.25
CA ALA A 459 17.81 -16.74 -16.34
C ALA A 459 17.68 -15.62 -17.38
N ASP A 460 17.59 -14.35 -16.94
CA ASP A 460 17.60 -13.18 -17.82
C ASP A 460 18.91 -13.11 -18.64
N THR A 461 20.06 -13.29 -17.97
CA THR A 461 21.38 -13.36 -18.65
C THR A 461 21.41 -14.43 -19.74
N ALA A 462 20.85 -15.61 -19.45
CA ALA A 462 20.78 -16.69 -20.44
C ALA A 462 19.78 -16.38 -21.57
N MET A 463 18.66 -15.73 -21.28
CA MET A 463 17.68 -15.25 -22.27
C MET A 463 18.33 -14.23 -23.20
N TYR A 464 19.06 -13.26 -22.65
CA TYR A 464 19.81 -12.30 -23.46
C TYR A 464 20.85 -12.98 -24.38
N ALA A 465 21.55 -13.99 -23.86
CA ALA A 465 22.46 -14.80 -24.68
C ALA A 465 21.74 -15.61 -25.78
N ALA A 466 20.49 -16.03 -25.53
CA ALA A 466 19.65 -16.67 -26.56
C ALA A 466 19.23 -15.67 -27.63
N LYS A 467 18.84 -14.46 -27.25
CA LYS A 467 18.46 -13.35 -28.14
C LYS A 467 19.63 -12.98 -29.09
N ARG A 468 20.83 -12.85 -28.51
CA ARG A 468 22.07 -12.60 -29.29
C ARG A 468 22.42 -13.71 -30.26
N ALA A 469 22.16 -14.94 -29.89
CA ALA A 469 22.45 -16.08 -30.81
C ALA A 469 21.44 -16.17 -31.96
N GLY A 470 20.61 -15.16 -32.20
CA GLY A 470 19.62 -15.09 -33.27
C GLY A 470 18.18 -15.32 -32.83
N GLY A 471 17.91 -15.34 -31.52
CA GLY A 471 16.56 -15.52 -30.94
C GLY A 471 16.00 -16.93 -31.16
N HIS A 472 14.72 -17.08 -30.86
CA HIS A 472 13.94 -18.30 -31.10
C HIS A 472 14.59 -19.59 -30.58
N ARG A 473 15.20 -19.53 -29.40
CA ARG A 473 15.91 -20.63 -28.74
C ARG A 473 15.98 -20.55 -27.27
N LEU A 474 16.31 -21.68 -26.67
CA LEU A 474 16.61 -21.78 -25.25
C LEU A 474 18.13 -21.81 -25.04
N LYS A 475 18.58 -21.07 -24.02
CA LYS A 475 19.95 -21.16 -23.47
C LYS A 475 19.88 -21.47 -21.99
N ILE A 476 20.78 -22.34 -21.55
CA ILE A 476 20.95 -22.65 -20.12
C ILE A 476 22.05 -21.74 -19.60
N PHE A 477 21.80 -21.10 -18.47
CA PHE A 477 22.77 -20.22 -17.83
C PHE A 477 24.09 -20.93 -17.52
N SER A 478 25.16 -20.21 -17.73
CA SER A 478 26.50 -20.56 -17.26
C SER A 478 27.21 -19.30 -16.76
N ASP A 479 28.12 -19.42 -15.79
CA ASP A 479 28.87 -18.27 -15.26
C ASP A 479 29.65 -17.50 -16.35
N GLN A 480 30.08 -18.19 -17.41
CA GLN A 480 30.72 -17.57 -18.58
C GLN A 480 29.81 -16.57 -19.30
N MET A 481 28.48 -16.81 -19.31
CA MET A 481 27.52 -15.87 -19.91
C MET A 481 27.44 -14.56 -19.14
N ARG A 482 27.49 -14.63 -17.80
CA ARG A 482 27.51 -13.44 -16.98
C ARG A 482 28.69 -12.53 -17.26
N VAL A 483 29.89 -13.13 -17.40
CA VAL A 483 31.10 -12.40 -17.77
C VAL A 483 30.94 -11.77 -19.16
N THR A 484 30.43 -12.53 -20.12
CA THR A 484 30.25 -12.04 -21.49
C THR A 484 29.27 -10.90 -21.61
N VAL A 485 28.12 -10.99 -20.91
CA VAL A 485 27.10 -9.90 -20.89
C VAL A 485 27.67 -8.64 -20.21
N GLN A 486 28.38 -8.80 -19.09
CA GLN A 486 29.01 -7.67 -18.41
C GLN A 486 30.08 -6.99 -19.31
N GLN A 487 30.90 -7.76 -19.99
CA GLN A 487 31.87 -7.21 -20.95
C GLN A 487 31.17 -6.42 -22.07
N HIS A 488 30.00 -6.90 -22.50
CA HIS A 488 29.24 -6.27 -23.56
C HIS A 488 28.69 -4.90 -23.15
N LEU A 489 28.09 -4.81 -21.94
CA LEU A 489 27.59 -3.54 -21.39
C LEU A 489 28.71 -2.51 -21.19
N VAL A 490 29.87 -3.00 -20.76
CA VAL A 490 31.06 -2.13 -20.63
C VAL A 490 31.52 -1.64 -21.98
N ALA A 491 31.55 -2.55 -23.00
CA ALA A 491 31.93 -2.19 -24.36
C ALA A 491 30.99 -1.17 -24.99
N GLU A 492 29.67 -1.35 -24.82
CA GLU A 492 28.67 -0.37 -25.28
C GLU A 492 28.88 1.02 -24.64
N SER A 493 29.02 1.07 -23.34
CA SER A 493 29.23 2.34 -22.60
C SER A 493 30.49 3.04 -23.09
N ARG A 494 31.61 2.29 -23.25
CA ARG A 494 32.87 2.84 -23.69
C ARG A 494 32.78 3.33 -25.16
N LEU A 495 32.12 2.56 -26.02
CA LEU A 495 31.93 2.95 -27.41
C LEU A 495 31.11 4.20 -27.57
N ARG A 496 30.02 4.33 -26.78
CA ARG A 496 29.19 5.52 -26.79
C ARG A 496 30.00 6.76 -26.36
N ALA A 497 30.74 6.64 -25.26
CA ALA A 497 31.61 7.72 -24.81
C ALA A 497 32.70 8.11 -25.83
N ALA A 498 33.24 7.11 -26.57
CA ALA A 498 34.22 7.35 -27.59
C ALA A 498 33.64 8.05 -28.84
N LEU A 499 32.41 7.72 -29.24
CA LEU A 499 31.69 8.36 -30.33
C LEU A 499 31.26 9.80 -30.02
N ASP A 500 30.91 10.08 -28.76
CA ASP A 500 30.50 11.42 -28.31
C ASP A 500 31.73 12.34 -28.07
N GLY A 501 32.91 11.76 -27.86
CA GLY A 501 34.16 12.49 -27.62
C GLY A 501 35.02 12.71 -28.88
N ASP A 502 36.33 12.78 -28.66
CA ASP A 502 37.31 12.84 -29.79
C ASP A 502 37.46 11.48 -30.45
N ARG A 503 36.73 11.31 -31.55
CA ARG A 503 36.69 10.05 -32.31
C ARG A 503 38.06 9.64 -32.88
N GLU A 504 38.91 10.60 -33.25
CA GLU A 504 40.22 10.26 -33.82
C GLU A 504 41.15 9.64 -32.80
N THR A 505 41.14 10.16 -31.59
CA THR A 505 41.93 9.65 -30.48
C THR A 505 41.35 8.38 -29.89
N ASN A 506 40.01 8.35 -29.70
CA ASN A 506 39.33 7.25 -28.99
C ASN A 506 38.98 6.05 -29.89
N LEU A 507 38.81 6.30 -31.20
CA LEU A 507 38.48 5.29 -32.21
C LEU A 507 39.51 5.28 -33.34
N PRO A 508 40.80 5.05 -33.05
CA PRO A 508 41.84 5.04 -34.10
C PRO A 508 41.57 3.90 -35.07
N VAL A 509 41.78 4.19 -36.38
CA VAL A 509 41.67 3.20 -37.43
C VAL A 509 43.08 2.70 -37.78
N TRP A 510 43.29 1.41 -37.66
CA TRP A 510 44.53 0.73 -38.01
C TRP A 510 44.38 0.08 -39.38
N PHE A 511 45.48 -0.22 -40.04
CA PHE A 511 45.49 -0.77 -41.40
C PHE A 511 46.27 -2.05 -41.44
N GLN A 512 45.71 -3.10 -42.05
CA GLN A 512 46.40 -4.35 -42.30
C GLN A 512 46.70 -4.51 -43.79
N PRO A 513 47.96 -4.78 -44.18
CA PRO A 513 48.32 -4.90 -45.60
C PRO A 513 47.69 -6.11 -46.23
N ILE A 514 47.16 -5.93 -47.44
CA ILE A 514 46.77 -6.99 -48.38
C ILE A 514 47.83 -7.02 -49.47
N VAL A 515 48.49 -8.17 -49.64
CA VAL A 515 49.63 -8.28 -50.49
C VAL A 515 49.36 -9.22 -51.70
N SER A 516 50.08 -9.01 -52.75
CA SER A 516 50.07 -9.93 -53.88
C SER A 516 50.64 -11.31 -53.50
N ALA A 517 49.88 -12.36 -53.71
CA ALA A 517 50.32 -13.74 -53.41
C ALA A 517 51.58 -14.14 -54.25
N THR A 518 51.78 -13.50 -55.39
CA THR A 518 52.89 -13.82 -56.31
C THR A 518 54.16 -13.04 -55.94
N THR A 519 54.05 -11.74 -55.67
CA THR A 519 55.20 -10.85 -55.51
C THR A 519 55.45 -10.37 -54.07
N GLY A 520 54.45 -10.50 -53.14
CA GLY A 520 54.56 -9.97 -51.83
C GLY A 520 54.38 -8.43 -51.72
N HIS A 521 54.20 -7.73 -52.88
CA HIS A 521 53.95 -6.30 -52.87
C HIS A 521 52.58 -5.94 -52.29
N ILE A 522 52.48 -4.84 -51.58
CA ILE A 522 51.24 -4.36 -51.00
C ILE A 522 50.31 -3.86 -52.11
N LEU A 523 49.12 -4.45 -52.22
CA LEU A 523 48.10 -4.13 -53.22
C LEU A 523 47.06 -3.19 -52.60
N GLY A 524 46.73 -3.38 -51.31
CA GLY A 524 45.72 -2.65 -50.59
C GLY A 524 45.88 -2.78 -49.07
N ALA A 525 44.91 -2.25 -48.35
CA ALA A 525 44.86 -2.39 -46.91
C ALA A 525 43.42 -2.54 -46.39
N GLU A 526 43.22 -3.33 -45.38
CA GLU A 526 41.97 -3.38 -44.64
C GLU A 526 41.98 -2.38 -43.47
N ALA A 527 40.94 -1.56 -43.40
CA ALA A 527 40.76 -0.57 -42.31
C ALA A 527 40.04 -1.21 -41.14
N LEU A 528 40.72 -1.28 -40.01
CA LEU A 528 40.27 -1.97 -38.82
C LEU A 528 40.21 -1.00 -37.63
N VAL A 529 39.00 -0.60 -37.23
CA VAL A 529 38.82 0.30 -36.09
C VAL A 529 39.34 -0.34 -34.79
N ARG A 530 39.83 0.49 -33.92
CA ARG A 530 40.21 0.12 -32.53
C ARG A 530 39.46 1.00 -31.57
N LEU A 531 39.21 0.52 -30.35
CA LEU A 531 38.63 1.30 -29.28
C LEU A 531 39.68 1.51 -28.19
N ARG A 532 40.02 2.75 -27.93
CA ARG A 532 40.91 3.11 -26.83
C ARG A 532 40.11 3.20 -25.54
N THR A 533 40.55 2.47 -24.53
CA THR A 533 39.93 2.58 -23.18
C THR A 533 40.43 3.83 -22.46
N PRO A 534 39.73 4.30 -21.41
CA PRO A 534 40.21 5.42 -20.57
C PRO A 534 41.59 5.15 -19.97
N GLU A 535 41.93 3.89 -19.74
CA GLU A 535 43.23 3.44 -19.23
C GLU A 535 44.36 3.46 -20.29
N GLY A 536 43.96 3.72 -21.54
CA GLY A 536 44.90 3.77 -22.69
C GLY A 536 45.09 2.44 -23.43
N GLU A 537 44.40 1.38 -23.03
CA GLU A 537 44.42 0.09 -23.69
C GLU A 537 43.71 0.15 -25.08
N ILE A 538 44.22 -0.58 -26.07
CA ILE A 538 43.61 -0.66 -27.39
C ILE A 538 42.88 -1.99 -27.56
N LEU A 539 41.55 -1.91 -27.67
CA LEU A 539 40.70 -3.07 -27.90
C LEU A 539 40.48 -3.34 -29.40
N ALA A 540 40.56 -4.62 -29.78
CA ALA A 540 40.24 -5.06 -31.13
C ALA A 540 38.72 -5.09 -31.39
N PRO A 541 38.25 -5.04 -32.66
CA PRO A 541 36.85 -5.00 -33.05
C PRO A 541 35.96 -6.08 -32.39
N GLY A 542 36.46 -7.31 -32.28
CA GLY A 542 35.73 -8.43 -31.68
C GLY A 542 35.22 -8.20 -30.25
N HIS A 543 35.78 -7.21 -29.50
CA HIS A 543 35.36 -6.88 -28.16
C HIS A 543 34.16 -5.92 -28.10
N PHE A 544 33.84 -5.19 -29.20
CA PHE A 544 32.81 -4.13 -29.14
C PHE A 544 31.89 -4.05 -30.38
N ILE A 545 32.26 -4.64 -31.53
CA ILE A 545 31.43 -4.57 -32.75
C ILE A 545 30.04 -5.20 -32.51
N GLY A 546 29.97 -6.36 -31.83
CA GLY A 546 28.68 -6.97 -31.49
C GLY A 546 27.77 -6.05 -30.70
N ALA A 547 28.32 -5.31 -29.69
CA ALA A 547 27.59 -4.31 -28.97
C ALA A 547 27.17 -3.13 -29.85
N ALA A 548 28.05 -2.70 -30.76
CA ALA A 548 27.74 -1.63 -31.71
C ALA A 548 26.58 -1.99 -32.65
N GLU A 549 26.55 -3.21 -33.15
CA GLU A 549 25.46 -3.69 -34.02
C GLU A 549 24.13 -3.78 -33.31
N GLU A 550 24.09 -4.36 -32.10
CA GLU A 550 22.87 -4.49 -31.30
C GLU A 550 22.26 -3.12 -30.93
N THR A 551 23.10 -2.16 -30.56
CA THR A 551 22.66 -0.84 -30.10
C THR A 551 22.48 0.20 -31.20
N GLY A 552 22.90 -0.14 -32.46
CA GLY A 552 22.90 0.79 -33.60
C GLY A 552 24.08 1.76 -33.64
N LEU A 553 24.99 1.68 -32.68
CA LEU A 553 26.21 2.51 -32.65
C LEU A 553 27.15 2.19 -33.80
N VAL A 554 26.93 1.05 -34.48
CA VAL A 554 27.68 0.67 -35.68
C VAL A 554 27.51 1.65 -36.84
N VAL A 555 26.38 2.39 -36.89
CA VAL A 555 26.12 3.40 -37.95
C VAL A 555 27.07 4.58 -37.80
N PRO A 556 27.10 5.34 -36.69
CA PRO A 556 28.06 6.44 -36.53
C PRO A 556 29.52 5.97 -36.45
N LEU A 557 29.77 4.73 -36.00
CA LEU A 557 31.10 4.14 -36.02
C LEU A 557 31.60 3.91 -37.46
N GLY A 558 30.76 3.32 -38.32
CA GLY A 558 31.11 3.07 -39.71
C GLY A 558 31.27 4.34 -40.52
N GLU A 559 30.50 5.40 -40.26
CA GLU A 559 30.74 6.72 -40.84
C GLU A 559 32.14 7.23 -40.50
N HIS A 560 32.61 7.09 -39.24
CA HIS A 560 33.93 7.48 -38.81
C HIS A 560 35.02 6.68 -39.52
N VAL A 561 34.84 5.34 -39.62
CA VAL A 561 35.82 4.44 -40.30
C VAL A 561 35.93 4.73 -41.78
N LEU A 562 34.80 4.92 -42.49
CA LEU A 562 34.76 5.28 -43.90
C LEU A 562 35.46 6.62 -44.16
N ALA A 563 35.18 7.62 -43.33
CA ALA A 563 35.81 8.93 -43.42
C ALA A 563 37.35 8.83 -43.20
N ALA A 564 37.77 8.04 -42.21
CA ALA A 564 39.18 7.82 -41.92
C ALA A 564 39.88 7.05 -43.11
N ALA A 565 39.25 6.01 -43.61
CA ALA A 565 39.76 5.24 -44.75
C ALA A 565 39.98 6.12 -45.99
N LEU A 566 39.01 6.98 -46.31
CA LEU A 566 39.13 7.91 -47.45
C LEU A 566 40.23 8.97 -47.22
N ARG A 567 40.36 9.50 -45.99
CA ARG A 567 41.44 10.44 -45.67
C ARG A 567 42.83 9.79 -45.90
N HIS A 568 43.03 8.59 -45.42
CA HIS A 568 44.27 7.87 -45.58
C HIS A 568 44.51 7.43 -47.03
N LEU A 569 43.46 7.00 -47.75
CA LEU A 569 43.57 6.66 -49.17
C LEU A 569 43.97 7.90 -50.00
N THR A 570 43.52 9.09 -49.65
CA THR A 570 43.99 10.36 -50.26
C THR A 570 45.48 10.59 -50.02
N ARG A 571 45.96 10.34 -48.79
CA ARG A 571 47.33 10.47 -48.40
C ARG A 571 48.30 9.49 -49.12
N TRP A 572 47.79 8.25 -49.37
CA TRP A 572 48.55 7.15 -50.04
C TRP A 572 48.26 7.03 -51.55
N ASP A 573 47.91 8.14 -52.18
CA ASP A 573 47.36 8.17 -53.52
C ASP A 573 48.16 7.37 -54.57
N ARG A 574 49.52 7.41 -54.52
CA ARG A 574 50.37 6.66 -55.47
C ARG A 574 51.00 5.42 -54.88
N GLU A 575 50.87 5.20 -53.61
CA GLU A 575 51.60 4.14 -52.88
C GLU A 575 50.72 2.93 -52.61
N LEU A 576 49.37 3.09 -52.50
CA LEU A 576 48.42 2.05 -52.14
C LEU A 576 47.34 1.94 -53.23
N GLY A 577 47.00 0.73 -53.62
CA GLY A 577 45.99 0.50 -54.67
C GLY A 577 44.54 0.74 -54.17
N TYR A 578 44.19 0.25 -53.02
CA TYR A 578 42.84 0.36 -52.46
C TYR A 578 42.83 0.22 -50.92
N VAL A 579 41.72 0.67 -50.32
CA VAL A 579 41.41 0.39 -48.93
C VAL A 579 40.06 -0.30 -48.83
N SER A 580 39.97 -1.37 -48.05
CA SER A 580 38.73 -2.06 -47.76
C SER A 580 38.23 -1.68 -46.36
N VAL A 581 36.89 -1.65 -46.21
CA VAL A 581 36.19 -1.26 -44.98
C VAL A 581 35.03 -2.22 -44.75
N ASN A 582 34.97 -2.80 -43.56
CA ASN A 582 33.89 -3.64 -43.13
C ASN A 582 32.59 -2.83 -42.93
N VAL A 583 31.47 -3.32 -43.49
CA VAL A 583 30.15 -2.71 -43.40
C VAL A 583 29.15 -3.71 -42.87
N SER A 584 28.52 -3.41 -41.72
CA SER A 584 27.55 -4.33 -41.13
C SER A 584 26.22 -4.36 -41.92
N PRO A 585 25.48 -5.47 -41.85
CA PRO A 585 24.14 -5.57 -42.44
C PRO A 585 23.19 -4.47 -41.98
N ARG A 586 23.35 -4.02 -40.74
CA ARG A 586 22.54 -2.94 -40.18
C ARG A 586 22.81 -1.57 -40.81
N GLN A 587 24.07 -1.26 -41.08
CA GLN A 587 24.45 -0.06 -41.84
C GLN A 587 23.89 -0.07 -43.25
N LEU A 588 23.99 -1.20 -43.94
CA LEU A 588 23.44 -1.39 -45.30
C LEU A 588 21.91 -1.25 -45.29
N ALA A 589 21.23 -1.62 -44.21
CA ALA A 589 19.78 -1.48 -44.06
C ALA A 589 19.33 -0.02 -43.88
N GLU A 590 20.19 0.89 -43.44
CA GLU A 590 19.86 2.32 -43.26
C GLU A 590 19.63 3.03 -44.58
N THR A 591 18.52 3.74 -44.70
CA THR A 591 18.16 4.51 -45.92
C THR A 591 19.15 5.64 -46.21
N GLY A 592 19.85 6.13 -45.18
CA GLY A 592 20.86 7.18 -45.28
C GLY A 592 22.25 6.71 -45.73
N PHE A 593 22.51 5.42 -45.87
CA PHE A 593 23.87 4.89 -46.10
C PHE A 593 24.45 5.31 -47.48
N VAL A 594 23.68 5.15 -48.58
CA VAL A 594 24.13 5.57 -49.92
C VAL A 594 24.32 7.08 -50.02
N PRO A 595 23.43 7.92 -49.55
CA PRO A 595 23.68 9.38 -49.43
C PRO A 595 24.92 9.74 -48.63
N LEU A 596 25.14 9.08 -47.46
CA LEU A 596 26.33 9.27 -46.64
C LEU A 596 27.63 8.96 -47.45
N LEU A 597 27.67 7.79 -48.09
CA LEU A 597 28.80 7.36 -48.88
C LEU A 597 29.08 8.34 -50.04
N THR A 598 28.01 8.80 -50.72
CA THR A 598 28.12 9.82 -51.80
C THR A 598 28.73 11.13 -51.23
N GLY A 599 28.27 11.56 -50.05
CA GLY A 599 28.79 12.76 -49.41
C GLY A 599 30.26 12.64 -48.96
N LEU A 600 30.67 11.45 -48.50
CA LEU A 600 32.08 11.17 -48.14
C LEU A 600 32.99 11.16 -49.35
N LEU A 601 32.59 10.53 -50.45
CA LEU A 601 33.35 10.52 -51.72
C LEU A 601 33.48 11.93 -52.30
N ALA A 602 32.43 12.74 -52.23
CA ALA A 602 32.46 14.12 -52.69
C ALA A 602 33.44 15.00 -51.90
N ARG A 603 33.72 14.67 -50.64
CA ARG A 603 34.72 15.35 -49.77
C ARG A 603 36.14 14.88 -50.00
N ALA A 604 36.33 13.86 -50.78
CA ALA A 604 37.65 13.32 -51.15
C ALA A 604 37.89 13.45 -52.66
N PRO A 605 37.93 14.71 -53.19
CA PRO A 605 38.07 14.95 -54.62
C PRO A 605 39.41 14.43 -55.11
N GLY A 606 39.40 13.67 -56.26
CA GLY A 606 40.61 13.10 -56.85
C GLY A 606 40.85 11.63 -56.53
N ILE A 607 40.07 11.03 -55.58
CA ILE A 607 40.10 9.59 -55.37
C ILE A 607 39.18 8.90 -56.40
N ASP A 608 39.74 7.92 -57.10
CA ASP A 608 38.90 6.99 -57.84
C ASP A 608 38.06 6.13 -56.89
N PRO A 609 36.72 6.20 -56.95
CA PRO A 609 35.85 5.41 -56.08
C PRO A 609 36.14 3.90 -56.13
N ALA A 610 36.67 3.38 -57.22
CA ALA A 610 37.06 1.99 -57.33
C ALA A 610 38.21 1.57 -56.40
N ARG A 611 38.88 2.52 -55.74
CA ARG A 611 39.90 2.27 -54.74
C ARG A 611 39.33 2.08 -53.32
N LEU A 612 38.04 2.36 -53.12
CA LEU A 612 37.31 1.98 -51.89
C LEU A 612 36.60 0.64 -52.14
N VAL A 613 36.80 -0.31 -51.23
CA VAL A 613 36.16 -1.62 -51.24
C VAL A 613 35.31 -1.74 -49.99
N LEU A 614 34.03 -2.03 -50.11
CA LEU A 614 33.16 -2.29 -48.96
C LEU A 614 33.05 -3.81 -48.76
N GLU A 615 33.42 -4.27 -47.57
CA GLU A 615 33.36 -5.69 -47.19
C GLU A 615 32.01 -5.96 -46.51
N ILE A 616 31.27 -6.93 -47.02
CA ILE A 616 29.97 -7.34 -46.50
C ILE A 616 30.00 -8.84 -46.18
N THR A 617 29.62 -9.20 -44.96
CA THR A 617 29.56 -10.60 -44.54
C THR A 617 28.39 -11.33 -45.17
N GLU A 618 28.48 -12.64 -45.29
CA GLU A 618 27.42 -13.51 -45.81
C GLU A 618 26.10 -13.39 -45.03
N THR A 619 26.15 -13.07 -43.74
CA THR A 619 24.97 -12.84 -42.91
C THR A 619 24.10 -11.66 -43.34
N ALA A 620 24.59 -10.77 -44.19
CA ALA A 620 23.78 -9.72 -44.83
C ALA A 620 22.64 -10.29 -45.69
N GLN A 621 22.77 -11.54 -46.17
CA GLN A 621 21.73 -12.28 -46.88
C GLN A 621 20.43 -12.43 -46.06
N LEU A 622 20.51 -12.52 -44.73
CA LEU A 622 19.37 -12.69 -43.85
C LEU A 622 18.48 -11.43 -43.78
N VAL A 623 18.96 -10.28 -44.22
CA VAL A 623 18.20 -9.05 -44.45
C VAL A 623 17.57 -9.11 -45.84
N THR A 624 16.75 -10.14 -46.08
CA THR A 624 16.05 -10.35 -47.35
C THR A 624 15.03 -9.26 -47.62
N SER A 625 15.43 -8.22 -48.31
CA SER A 625 14.50 -7.33 -49.00
C SER A 625 15.07 -7.06 -50.42
N THR A 626 14.17 -6.86 -51.34
CA THR A 626 14.44 -6.34 -52.69
C THR A 626 15.34 -5.10 -52.61
N ASP A 627 15.22 -4.33 -51.52
CA ASP A 627 15.95 -3.12 -51.19
C ASP A 627 17.48 -3.34 -51.03
N LEU A 628 17.96 -4.48 -50.54
CA LEU A 628 19.40 -4.72 -50.39
C LEU A 628 20.11 -4.78 -51.76
N HIS A 629 19.53 -5.49 -52.71
CA HIS A 629 20.10 -5.57 -54.06
C HIS A 629 20.10 -4.21 -54.78
N GLU A 630 19.06 -3.40 -54.58
CA GLU A 630 19.00 -2.06 -55.11
C GLU A 630 20.08 -1.16 -54.52
N ARG A 631 20.32 -1.25 -53.22
CA ARG A 631 21.35 -0.48 -52.53
C ARG A 631 22.77 -0.90 -53.00
N LEU A 632 23.02 -2.19 -53.10
CA LEU A 632 24.30 -2.68 -53.61
C LEU A 632 24.55 -2.20 -55.06
N ARG A 633 23.51 -2.18 -55.91
CA ARG A 633 23.62 -1.60 -57.26
C ARG A 633 23.87 -0.09 -57.21
N ALA A 634 23.23 0.62 -56.28
CA ALA A 634 23.48 2.06 -56.11
C ALA A 634 24.92 2.35 -55.65
N ILE A 635 25.48 1.52 -54.75
CA ILE A 635 26.88 1.61 -54.32
C ILE A 635 27.79 1.36 -55.52
N LYS A 636 27.52 0.33 -56.35
CA LYS A 636 28.28 0.05 -57.58
C LYS A 636 28.19 1.21 -58.58
N ALA A 637 27.05 1.86 -58.68
CA ALA A 637 26.86 3.01 -59.57
C ALA A 637 27.73 4.23 -59.16
N LEU A 638 28.14 4.32 -57.89
CA LEU A 638 29.10 5.31 -57.41
C LEU A 638 30.55 4.94 -57.80
N GLY A 639 30.79 3.76 -58.38
CA GLY A 639 32.09 3.27 -58.72
C GLY A 639 32.81 2.48 -57.62
N VAL A 640 32.21 2.38 -56.42
CA VAL A 640 32.79 1.66 -55.28
C VAL A 640 32.76 0.14 -55.53
N ARG A 641 33.81 -0.56 -55.13
CA ARG A 641 33.89 -2.02 -55.19
C ARG A 641 33.26 -2.68 -53.96
N ILE A 642 32.79 -3.90 -54.16
CA ILE A 642 32.17 -4.72 -53.11
C ILE A 642 32.96 -6.00 -52.92
N ALA A 643 33.30 -6.34 -51.70
CA ALA A 643 33.89 -7.63 -51.30
C ALA A 643 32.89 -8.46 -50.50
N LEU A 644 32.80 -9.75 -50.77
CA LEU A 644 32.13 -10.73 -49.96
C LEU A 644 33.13 -11.28 -48.94
N ASP A 645 32.83 -11.06 -47.66
CA ASP A 645 33.68 -11.44 -46.53
C ASP A 645 33.21 -12.74 -45.86
N ASP A 646 34.13 -13.44 -45.17
CA ASP A 646 33.92 -14.72 -44.47
C ASP A 646 33.32 -15.82 -45.39
N PHE A 647 33.68 -15.81 -46.67
CA PHE A 647 33.09 -16.75 -47.64
C PHE A 647 33.39 -18.22 -47.29
N GLY A 648 32.29 -18.99 -47.09
CA GLY A 648 32.33 -20.43 -46.80
C GLY A 648 32.09 -20.82 -45.36
N THR A 649 31.93 -19.89 -44.42
CA THR A 649 31.66 -20.21 -43.02
C THR A 649 30.17 -20.39 -42.72
N GLY A 650 29.27 -19.99 -43.64
CA GLY A 650 27.82 -20.01 -43.48
C GLY A 650 27.07 -20.85 -44.51
N TYR A 651 25.83 -20.47 -44.78
CA TYR A 651 25.00 -21.06 -45.84
C TYR A 651 25.35 -20.48 -47.21
N SER A 652 26.65 -20.50 -47.59
CA SER A 652 27.08 -19.99 -48.87
C SER A 652 26.33 -20.68 -50.04
N SER A 653 25.22 -20.05 -50.44
CA SER A 653 24.57 -20.52 -51.66
C SER A 653 25.30 -19.91 -52.88
N LEU A 654 25.68 -20.73 -53.82
CA LEU A 654 26.13 -20.27 -55.13
C LEU A 654 25.19 -19.22 -55.74
N THR A 655 23.93 -19.26 -55.34
CA THR A 655 22.90 -18.28 -55.71
C THR A 655 23.23 -16.89 -55.18
N TRP A 656 23.77 -16.76 -53.97
CA TRP A 656 24.16 -15.48 -53.37
C TRP A 656 25.34 -14.87 -54.14
N LEU A 657 26.35 -15.68 -54.40
CA LEU A 657 27.51 -15.27 -55.19
C LEU A 657 27.14 -14.79 -56.60
N GLN A 658 26.11 -15.39 -57.21
CA GLN A 658 25.59 -14.96 -58.51
C GLN A 658 24.74 -13.71 -58.48
N SER A 659 24.05 -13.45 -57.35
CA SER A 659 23.08 -12.36 -57.22
C SER A 659 23.68 -11.03 -56.77
N VAL A 660 24.81 -11.07 -56.03
CA VAL A 660 25.48 -9.86 -55.52
C VAL A 660 26.47 -9.35 -56.53
N PRO A 661 26.49 -8.04 -56.84
CA PRO A 661 27.45 -7.46 -57.78
C PRO A 661 28.84 -7.25 -57.09
N ALA A 662 29.44 -8.32 -56.61
CA ALA A 662 30.74 -8.32 -55.94
C ALA A 662 31.91 -8.33 -56.91
N ASP A 663 33.01 -7.68 -56.50
CA ASP A 663 34.27 -7.60 -57.25
C ASP A 663 35.35 -8.47 -56.61
N VAL A 664 35.21 -8.73 -55.29
CA VAL A 664 36.22 -9.41 -54.47
C VAL A 664 35.52 -10.49 -53.62
N VAL A 665 36.18 -11.62 -53.40
CA VAL A 665 35.79 -12.66 -52.45
C VAL A 665 36.95 -12.86 -51.47
N LYS A 666 36.68 -12.74 -50.16
CA LYS A 666 37.65 -12.99 -49.11
C LYS A 666 37.40 -14.39 -48.54
N LEU A 667 38.44 -15.23 -48.60
CA LEU A 667 38.38 -16.59 -48.07
C LEU A 667 38.77 -16.59 -46.60
N ASP A 668 37.89 -17.08 -45.75
CA ASP A 668 38.10 -17.15 -44.30
C ASP A 668 39.32 -18.03 -43.95
N ARG A 669 39.98 -17.69 -42.85
CA ARG A 669 41.13 -18.41 -42.30
C ARG A 669 40.89 -19.90 -42.14
N THR A 670 39.67 -20.39 -41.87
CA THR A 670 39.37 -21.81 -41.68
C THR A 670 39.72 -22.65 -42.91
N PHE A 671 39.69 -22.08 -44.12
CA PHE A 671 40.08 -22.72 -45.35
C PHE A 671 41.59 -22.64 -45.58
N VAL A 672 42.22 -21.58 -45.11
CA VAL A 672 43.66 -21.30 -45.41
C VAL A 672 44.58 -22.00 -44.43
N ALA A 673 44.28 -21.97 -43.10
CA ALA A 673 45.13 -22.56 -42.10
C ALA A 673 45.35 -24.07 -42.31
N GLY A 674 46.61 -24.49 -42.49
CA GLY A 674 46.98 -25.86 -42.72
C GLY A 674 46.72 -26.34 -44.18
N LEU A 675 46.53 -25.43 -45.14
CA LEU A 675 46.29 -25.71 -46.52
C LEU A 675 47.40 -26.56 -47.15
N ALA A 676 48.65 -26.30 -46.83
CA ALA A 676 49.81 -27.01 -47.33
C ALA A 676 49.80 -28.53 -47.07
N THR A 677 49.09 -28.94 -45.98
CA THR A 677 49.06 -30.34 -45.54
C THR A 677 47.70 -31.03 -45.78
N ASP A 678 46.66 -30.28 -46.13
CA ASP A 678 45.31 -30.81 -46.35
C ASP A 678 44.88 -30.75 -47.81
N ALA A 679 44.96 -31.89 -48.51
CA ALA A 679 44.57 -32.04 -49.91
C ALA A 679 43.07 -31.70 -50.14
N ARG A 680 42.18 -31.87 -49.15
CA ARG A 680 40.75 -31.53 -49.27
C ARG A 680 40.57 -30.04 -49.31
N LYS A 681 41.23 -29.32 -48.39
CA LYS A 681 41.27 -27.87 -48.43
C LYS A 681 41.82 -27.30 -49.71
N ALA A 682 42.94 -27.89 -50.23
CA ALA A 682 43.52 -27.49 -51.47
C ALA A 682 42.54 -27.65 -52.66
N SER A 683 41.74 -28.71 -52.66
CA SER A 683 40.75 -28.96 -53.73
C SER A 683 39.61 -27.94 -53.63
N ILE A 684 39.15 -27.60 -52.39
CA ILE A 684 38.09 -26.59 -52.15
C ILE A 684 38.57 -25.20 -52.62
N ILE A 685 39.75 -24.78 -52.18
CA ILE A 685 40.34 -23.51 -52.60
C ILE A 685 40.45 -23.39 -54.07
N SER A 686 40.97 -24.43 -54.72
CA SER A 686 41.09 -24.46 -56.18
C SER A 686 39.77 -24.32 -56.93
N ALA A 687 38.68 -24.93 -56.38
CA ALA A 687 37.33 -24.79 -56.91
C ALA A 687 36.80 -23.35 -56.74
N VAL A 688 37.01 -22.74 -55.56
CA VAL A 688 36.59 -21.34 -55.30
C VAL A 688 37.37 -20.36 -56.15
N LEU A 689 38.68 -20.53 -56.29
CA LEU A 689 39.50 -19.68 -57.15
C LEU A 689 39.05 -19.76 -58.61
N TRP A 690 38.75 -20.97 -59.12
CA TRP A 690 38.24 -21.16 -60.49
C TRP A 690 36.87 -20.49 -60.66
N LEU A 691 35.96 -20.64 -59.69
CA LEU A 691 34.63 -20.03 -59.72
C LEU A 691 34.71 -18.50 -59.71
N ALA A 692 35.49 -17.92 -58.80
CA ALA A 692 35.69 -16.50 -58.72
C ALA A 692 36.23 -15.89 -60.02
N ARG A 693 37.21 -16.52 -60.61
CA ARG A 693 37.71 -16.11 -61.91
C ARG A 693 36.66 -16.18 -63.03
N SER A 694 35.82 -17.21 -62.99
CA SER A 694 34.74 -17.40 -63.98
C SER A 694 33.67 -16.27 -63.81
N LEU A 695 33.56 -15.70 -62.65
CA LEU A 695 32.66 -14.55 -62.30
C LEU A 695 33.38 -13.20 -62.35
N ASN A 696 34.64 -13.18 -62.79
CA ASN A 696 35.48 -11.98 -62.92
C ASN A 696 35.75 -11.29 -61.58
N MET A 697 35.88 -12.07 -60.50
CA MET A 697 36.13 -11.60 -59.12
C MET A 697 37.58 -11.86 -58.71
N THR A 698 38.16 -10.98 -57.92
CA THR A 698 39.46 -11.14 -57.26
C THR A 698 39.29 -11.93 -55.95
N VAL A 699 40.21 -12.85 -55.66
CA VAL A 699 40.20 -13.58 -54.37
C VAL A 699 41.31 -13.06 -53.46
N VAL A 700 40.93 -12.79 -52.21
CA VAL A 700 41.86 -12.51 -51.12
C VAL A 700 41.78 -13.67 -50.12
N ALA A 701 42.87 -14.35 -49.86
CA ALA A 701 42.92 -15.40 -48.84
C ALA A 701 43.39 -14.81 -47.52
N GLU A 702 42.59 -15.00 -46.46
CA GLU A 702 42.80 -14.41 -45.13
C GLU A 702 43.49 -15.36 -44.16
N GLY A 703 44.07 -14.78 -43.10
CA GLY A 703 44.65 -15.53 -41.99
C GLY A 703 45.86 -16.36 -42.39
N VAL A 704 46.66 -15.92 -43.40
CA VAL A 704 47.91 -16.55 -43.75
C VAL A 704 48.96 -16.29 -42.67
N GLU A 705 49.31 -17.32 -41.91
CA GLU A 705 50.27 -17.24 -40.80
C GLU A 705 51.56 -18.01 -41.08
N GLU A 706 51.46 -19.05 -41.95
CA GLU A 706 52.54 -19.94 -42.24
C GLU A 706 53.09 -19.75 -43.72
N GLN A 707 54.40 -19.85 -43.89
CA GLN A 707 55.02 -19.69 -45.15
C GLN A 707 54.59 -20.81 -46.18
N ASP A 708 54.31 -21.97 -45.63
CA ASP A 708 53.90 -23.11 -46.48
C ASP A 708 52.49 -22.94 -47.07
N ASP A 709 51.57 -22.35 -46.26
CA ASP A 709 50.22 -21.99 -46.74
C ASP A 709 50.30 -20.88 -47.81
N TRP A 710 51.17 -19.88 -47.64
CA TRP A 710 51.42 -18.89 -48.69
C TRP A 710 51.92 -19.55 -49.97
N ASN A 711 52.92 -20.46 -49.88
CA ASN A 711 53.45 -21.16 -51.05
C ASN A 711 52.36 -21.98 -51.78
N ALA A 712 51.46 -22.62 -51.01
CA ALA A 712 50.33 -23.37 -51.56
C ALA A 712 49.33 -22.46 -52.29
N LEU A 713 48.97 -21.29 -51.70
CA LEU A 713 48.10 -20.29 -52.32
C LEU A 713 48.70 -19.70 -53.57
N ARG A 714 49.98 -19.44 -53.56
CA ARG A 714 50.73 -18.97 -54.73
C ARG A 714 50.71 -20.03 -55.88
N ALA A 715 50.91 -21.29 -55.53
CA ALA A 715 50.82 -22.40 -56.45
C ALA A 715 49.43 -22.61 -57.05
N ALA A 716 48.38 -22.30 -56.25
CA ALA A 716 47.00 -22.34 -56.71
C ALA A 716 46.59 -21.07 -57.50
N ASP A 717 47.53 -20.16 -57.75
CA ASP A 717 47.34 -18.91 -58.48
C ASP A 717 46.29 -17.97 -57.80
N CYS A 718 46.30 -17.89 -56.43
CA CYS A 718 45.57 -16.88 -55.66
C CYS A 718 46.14 -15.51 -55.99
N GLN A 719 45.29 -14.47 -56.11
CA GLN A 719 45.73 -13.13 -56.49
C GLN A 719 46.30 -12.33 -55.35
N ALA A 720 45.58 -12.35 -54.17
CA ALA A 720 45.92 -11.54 -53.00
C ALA A 720 45.80 -12.36 -51.72
N ILE A 721 46.58 -12.02 -50.76
CA ILE A 721 46.61 -12.66 -49.42
C ILE A 721 46.75 -11.64 -48.34
N GLN A 722 46.21 -11.97 -47.15
CA GLN A 722 46.29 -11.18 -45.94
C GLN A 722 46.56 -12.08 -44.73
N GLY A 723 47.43 -11.67 -43.83
CA GLY A 723 47.68 -12.45 -42.62
C GLY A 723 48.88 -11.98 -41.81
N TYR A 724 49.04 -12.56 -40.63
CA TYR A 724 50.09 -12.19 -39.68
C TYR A 724 51.50 -12.61 -40.15
N LEU A 725 51.57 -13.43 -41.16
CA LEU A 725 52.86 -13.72 -41.82
C LEU A 725 53.50 -12.45 -42.36
N PHE A 726 52.70 -11.49 -42.83
CA PHE A 726 53.21 -10.25 -43.45
C PHE A 726 53.22 -9.11 -42.43
N SER A 727 52.08 -8.87 -41.78
CA SER A 727 51.95 -7.87 -40.73
C SER A 727 50.64 -8.04 -39.97
N ARG A 728 50.67 -7.71 -38.69
CA ARG A 728 49.47 -7.39 -37.92
C ARG A 728 48.89 -6.06 -38.37
N PRO A 729 47.65 -5.73 -38.04
CA PRO A 729 47.12 -4.36 -38.23
C PRO A 729 48.04 -3.34 -37.56
N LEU A 730 48.40 -2.26 -38.26
CA LEU A 730 49.32 -1.22 -37.85
C LEU A 730 48.62 0.14 -37.70
N PRO A 731 49.03 0.96 -36.75
CA PRO A 731 48.64 2.38 -36.72
C PRO A 731 49.06 3.08 -38.04
N PRO A 732 48.38 4.16 -38.46
CA PRO A 732 48.68 4.83 -39.74
C PRO A 732 50.14 5.23 -39.94
N ALA A 733 50.82 5.69 -38.89
CA ALA A 733 52.23 6.11 -38.98
C ALA A 733 53.17 4.94 -39.27
N GLU A 734 52.90 3.79 -38.65
CA GLU A 734 53.68 2.56 -38.89
C GLU A 734 53.37 1.97 -40.28
N PHE A 735 52.11 2.05 -40.72
CA PHE A 735 51.72 1.64 -42.05
C PHE A 735 52.35 2.50 -43.15
N ASP A 736 52.46 3.84 -42.89
CA ASP A 736 53.24 4.76 -43.76
C ASP A 736 54.70 4.32 -43.94
N ALA A 737 55.34 3.90 -42.84
CA ALA A 737 56.73 3.42 -42.88
C ALA A 737 56.83 2.10 -43.68
N LEU A 738 55.84 1.21 -43.48
CA LEU A 738 55.79 -0.06 -44.23
C LEU A 738 55.65 0.19 -45.74
N LEU A 739 54.78 1.10 -46.18
CA LEU A 739 54.60 1.45 -47.60
C LEU A 739 55.85 2.00 -48.25
N ARG A 740 56.63 2.82 -47.52
CA ARG A 740 57.87 3.42 -48.01
C ARG A 740 59.07 2.46 -48.02
N GLY A 741 58.87 1.25 -47.55
CA GLY A 741 59.94 0.28 -47.49
C GLY A 741 60.95 0.46 -46.36
N ASP A 742 60.70 1.42 -45.46
CA ASP A 742 61.60 1.73 -44.33
C ASP A 742 61.55 0.69 -43.20
N ALA A 743 60.57 -0.24 -43.27
CA ALA A 743 60.29 -1.23 -42.24
C ALA A 743 60.97 -2.60 -42.43
N ARG A 744 62.19 -2.66 -42.94
CA ARG A 744 63.01 -3.94 -43.02
C ARG A 744 63.52 -4.38 -41.62
N GLN A 745 63.08 -3.85 -40.48
CA GLN A 745 63.57 -4.20 -39.16
C GLN A 745 62.53 -4.33 -38.07
N ALA A 746 61.36 -4.91 -38.36
CA ALA A 746 60.42 -5.26 -37.30
C ALA A 746 59.74 -6.62 -37.62
N ALA A 747 60.52 -7.67 -37.57
CA ALA A 747 60.09 -9.08 -37.54
C ALA A 747 60.76 -9.78 -36.36
#